data_fa909670ec3247774243dce0b1fc50e7
#
_entry.id   fa909670ec3247774243dce0b1fc50e7
#
_cell.length_a   1.000
_cell.length_b   1.000
_cell.length_c   1.000
_cell.angle_alpha   90.00
_cell.angle_beta   90.00
_cell.angle_gamma   90.00
#
_symmetry.space_group_name_H-M   'P 1'
#
loop_
_entity.id
_entity.type
_entity.pdbx_description
1 polymer ?
#
loop_
_entity_poly.entity_id
_entity_poly.type
_entity_poly.pdbx_seq_one_letter_code
_entity_poly.pdbx_strand_id
1 'polypeptide(L)'
;MAIVYTDTLGNFHKNLSHIPDLLAGREHLDTFRKTAQYRAWTNSLLYLSRELMLSNVKNDCGVLIEFKLPATSKRVDFIITGHNKVGEPGFVIIELKQWSDAEAIKDMPGVVLANVAGIHRKETNHPSYQAWSYRMFLDNMLDTVQAKHLHSVACACMHNYEYLGLNKDKLAIDPNQALVQDTPIFGKHDGQALGQFINGTVGAGKGQEIMQLLADGKVVPSRGLADAICQMFDDVKSQAFTLIDEQKIAYEAIMRAVRIAKNHEKRCVIISGGPGTGKSVVAVSALVNMLREFVNDEVKRNVRFVAPTSSFRTAVTAVLSKGGKTREQRRENRRLASNLFCGSSGFFVPDPNDKKINAIGNNLYHCLICDEAHRLHNRQNMYFGQNQIEDIIQAARVSVFFVDDNQSLRPFDIGSVESIRAAAKKYSAQIEQIDLSAQFRCHGADGFLNWLAVTLGLSDASTNVHATGWNRTEYDFNIVDTPEEVLHFVEQKNQIAELHPIPGRTIIPGARLLAGYAWPWTQENNQNGEVKDVDLGSVKLAWNNRRASYKWAIDDSEQVRQEVGCVHTSQGLEFDWVGVFIGPDLRYDPQKQVLFADIDHYFDKGGKNGLGQGKQERQKNLLKYVCRCYRVLLSRGVRGARVYCCDSNLRDY
;
A
#
# COMPACT_ATOMS: atom_id res chain seq x y z
N MET A 1 15.23 1.43 -12.94
CA MET A 1 15.17 0.66 -11.68
C MET A 1 16.53 0.75 -11.00
N ALA A 2 16.57 1.00 -9.70
CA ALA A 2 17.84 1.05 -8.98
C ALA A 2 18.23 -0.40 -8.63
N ILE A 3 18.98 -1.01 -9.51
CA ILE A 3 19.71 -2.26 -9.24
C ILE A 3 21.03 -1.83 -8.66
N VAL A 4 21.42 -2.42 -7.54
CA VAL A 4 22.64 -2.00 -6.87
C VAL A 4 23.85 -2.73 -7.44
N TYR A 5 23.69 -4.01 -7.81
CA TYR A 5 24.74 -4.77 -8.49
C TYR A 5 24.15 -5.75 -9.51
N THR A 6 24.67 -5.72 -10.74
CA THR A 6 24.37 -6.68 -11.80
C THR A 6 25.63 -7.05 -12.54
N ASP A 7 25.87 -8.35 -12.73
CA ASP A 7 27.00 -8.85 -13.50
C ASP A 7 26.79 -10.35 -13.83
N THR A 8 27.75 -10.96 -14.48
CA THR A 8 27.84 -12.41 -14.62
C THR A 8 28.29 -13.05 -13.31
N LEU A 9 27.93 -14.33 -13.11
CA LEU A 9 28.38 -15.11 -11.96
C LEU A 9 29.92 -15.17 -11.85
N GLY A 10 30.62 -15.28 -12.99
CA GLY A 10 32.07 -15.26 -13.03
C GLY A 10 32.68 -13.96 -12.51
N ASN A 11 32.07 -12.81 -12.82
CA ASN A 11 32.50 -11.52 -12.32
C ASN A 11 32.07 -11.30 -10.86
N PHE A 12 30.90 -11.80 -10.46
CA PHE A 12 30.48 -11.83 -9.05
C PHE A 12 31.54 -12.50 -8.16
N HIS A 13 32.03 -13.67 -8.56
CA HIS A 13 33.09 -14.37 -7.81
C HIS A 13 34.39 -13.56 -7.72
N LYS A 14 34.80 -12.89 -8.81
CA LYS A 14 36.02 -12.06 -8.84
C LYS A 14 35.91 -10.81 -8.00
N ASN A 15 34.74 -10.20 -7.99
CA ASN A 15 34.50 -8.90 -7.35
C ASN A 15 33.94 -9.00 -5.92
N LEU A 16 33.83 -10.19 -5.37
CA LEU A 16 33.13 -10.51 -4.13
C LEU A 16 33.54 -9.59 -2.95
N SER A 17 34.82 -9.26 -2.82
CA SER A 17 35.34 -8.38 -1.76
C SER A 17 34.94 -6.92 -1.91
N HIS A 18 34.57 -6.48 -3.11
CA HIS A 18 34.20 -5.08 -3.41
C HIS A 18 32.68 -4.86 -3.43
N ILE A 19 31.89 -5.92 -3.59
CA ILE A 19 30.45 -5.82 -3.71
C ILE A 19 29.81 -5.17 -2.47
N PRO A 20 30.15 -5.54 -1.21
CA PRO A 20 29.56 -4.87 -0.04
C PRO A 20 29.82 -3.36 0.00
N ASP A 21 30.98 -2.91 -0.48
CA ASP A 21 31.31 -1.47 -0.59
C ASP A 21 30.48 -0.77 -1.67
N LEU A 22 30.24 -1.46 -2.80
CA LEU A 22 29.36 -0.94 -3.86
C LEU A 22 27.90 -0.84 -3.37
N LEU A 23 27.44 -1.85 -2.62
CA LEU A 23 26.09 -1.86 -2.03
C LEU A 23 25.89 -0.75 -0.98
N ALA A 24 26.95 -0.43 -0.23
CA ALA A 24 26.95 0.63 0.78
C ALA A 24 26.87 2.05 0.19
N GLY A 25 27.22 2.21 -1.08
CA GLY A 25 27.34 3.51 -1.71
C GLY A 25 28.64 4.24 -1.30
N ARG A 26 28.91 5.40 -1.92
CA ARG A 26 30.16 6.15 -1.69
C ARG A 26 30.16 7.04 -0.46
N GLU A 27 28.99 7.34 0.11
CA GLU A 27 28.86 8.22 1.26
C GLU A 27 28.92 7.45 2.58
N HIS A 28 29.80 7.86 3.51
CA HIS A 28 29.95 7.30 4.87
C HIS A 28 30.37 5.81 4.96
N LEU A 29 31.16 5.31 4.00
CA LEU A 29 31.62 3.92 3.92
C LEU A 29 32.23 3.39 5.23
N ASP A 30 33.08 4.16 5.90
CA ASP A 30 33.76 3.72 7.14
C ASP A 30 32.81 3.49 8.31
N THR A 31 31.74 4.29 8.37
CA THR A 31 30.70 4.11 9.39
C THR A 31 29.81 2.93 9.03
N PHE A 32 29.48 2.77 7.75
CA PHE A 32 28.61 1.72 7.27
C PHE A 32 29.24 0.32 7.38
N ARG A 33 30.54 0.19 7.15
CA ARG A 33 31.31 -1.08 7.33
C ARG A 33 31.19 -1.66 8.75
N LYS A 34 30.88 -0.83 9.75
CA LYS A 34 30.69 -1.26 11.14
C LYS A 34 29.28 -1.80 11.42
N THR A 35 28.33 -1.64 10.48
CA THR A 35 26.94 -2.05 10.67
C THR A 35 26.73 -3.56 10.60
N ALA A 36 25.65 -4.04 11.19
CA ALA A 36 25.23 -5.42 11.08
C ALA A 36 24.87 -5.79 9.63
N GLN A 37 24.31 -4.86 8.86
CA GLN A 37 23.92 -5.06 7.47
C GLN A 37 25.14 -5.31 6.56
N TYR A 38 26.20 -4.52 6.70
CA TYR A 38 27.43 -4.73 5.93
C TYR A 38 28.04 -6.12 6.19
N ARG A 39 28.10 -6.52 7.48
CA ARG A 39 28.55 -7.86 7.86
C ARG A 39 27.65 -8.97 7.30
N ALA A 40 26.34 -8.69 7.25
CA ALA A 40 25.39 -9.63 6.67
C ALA A 40 25.66 -9.85 5.19
N TRP A 41 25.83 -8.80 4.40
CA TRP A 41 26.19 -8.92 2.99
C TRP A 41 27.51 -9.68 2.81
N THR A 42 28.55 -9.26 3.51
CA THR A 42 29.89 -9.90 3.39
C THR A 42 29.84 -11.40 3.62
N ASN A 43 29.21 -11.85 4.72
CA ASN A 43 29.19 -13.26 5.10
C ASN A 43 28.28 -14.08 4.19
N SER A 44 27.08 -13.57 3.88
CA SER A 44 26.10 -14.33 3.09
C SER A 44 26.53 -14.46 1.64
N LEU A 45 27.10 -13.40 1.04
CA LEU A 45 27.59 -13.45 -0.34
C LEU A 45 28.84 -14.35 -0.46
N LEU A 46 29.72 -14.36 0.55
CA LEU A 46 30.88 -15.26 0.59
C LEU A 46 30.44 -16.75 0.66
N TYR A 47 29.48 -17.06 1.53
CA TYR A 47 28.91 -18.40 1.62
C TYR A 47 28.32 -18.83 0.29
N LEU A 48 27.42 -18.00 -0.28
CA LEU A 48 26.73 -18.31 -1.53
C LEU A 48 27.72 -18.48 -2.70
N SER A 49 28.72 -17.61 -2.81
CA SER A 49 29.76 -17.70 -3.84
C SER A 49 30.49 -19.06 -3.79
N ARG A 50 30.87 -19.51 -2.58
CA ARG A 50 31.52 -20.78 -2.39
C ARG A 50 30.66 -21.97 -2.85
N GLU A 51 29.41 -22.02 -2.45
CA GLU A 51 28.49 -23.11 -2.78
C GLU A 51 28.18 -23.16 -4.30
N LEU A 52 28.06 -22.00 -4.95
CA LEU A 52 27.84 -21.89 -6.39
C LEU A 52 29.06 -22.39 -7.19
N MET A 53 30.29 -22.08 -6.73
CA MET A 53 31.52 -22.62 -7.34
C MET A 53 31.60 -24.15 -7.23
N LEU A 54 31.27 -24.69 -6.05
CA LEU A 54 31.33 -26.16 -5.80
C LEU A 54 30.26 -26.91 -6.59
N SER A 55 29.20 -26.28 -7.01
CA SER A 55 28.05 -26.89 -7.68
C SER A 55 28.11 -26.84 -9.21
N ASN A 56 29.21 -26.36 -9.78
CA ASN A 56 29.43 -26.27 -11.23
C ASN A 56 28.35 -25.46 -11.99
N VAL A 57 27.77 -24.41 -11.35
CA VAL A 57 26.91 -23.44 -12.02
C VAL A 57 27.78 -22.62 -12.98
N LYS A 58 27.35 -22.46 -14.23
CA LYS A 58 28.18 -21.81 -15.25
C LYS A 58 28.37 -20.32 -14.96
N ASN A 59 29.59 -19.83 -15.22
CA ASN A 59 30.03 -18.48 -14.96
C ASN A 59 29.30 -17.38 -15.78
N ASP A 60 28.60 -17.75 -16.87
CA ASP A 60 27.82 -16.89 -17.72
C ASP A 60 26.32 -16.76 -17.27
N CYS A 61 25.95 -17.34 -16.12
CA CYS A 61 24.71 -17.00 -15.44
C CYS A 61 24.72 -15.52 -15.05
N GLY A 62 23.56 -14.87 -15.10
CA GLY A 62 23.43 -13.48 -14.62
C GLY A 62 23.16 -13.44 -13.12
N VAL A 63 23.63 -12.40 -12.45
CA VAL A 63 23.43 -12.15 -11.01
C VAL A 63 22.91 -10.75 -10.79
N LEU A 64 21.85 -10.60 -9.97
CA LEU A 64 21.34 -9.32 -9.47
C LEU A 64 21.33 -9.37 -7.94
N ILE A 65 21.89 -8.36 -7.29
CA ILE A 65 21.95 -8.26 -5.82
C ILE A 65 21.25 -6.98 -5.39
N GLU A 66 20.45 -7.05 -4.32
CA GLU A 66 19.63 -5.95 -3.83
C GLU A 66 18.69 -5.42 -4.94
N PHE A 67 18.10 -6.34 -5.69
CA PHE A 67 17.20 -6.01 -6.78
C PHE A 67 15.92 -5.38 -6.25
N LYS A 68 15.69 -4.09 -6.54
CA LYS A 68 14.47 -3.39 -6.14
C LYS A 68 13.26 -3.99 -6.86
N LEU A 69 12.31 -4.52 -6.10
CA LEU A 69 11.04 -4.98 -6.65
C LEU A 69 10.30 -3.80 -7.32
N PRO A 70 9.85 -3.97 -8.56
CA PRO A 70 9.17 -2.89 -9.30
C PRO A 70 7.97 -2.33 -8.52
N ALA A 71 7.78 -1.02 -8.58
CA ALA A 71 6.70 -0.31 -7.89
C ALA A 71 6.65 -0.54 -6.36
N THR A 72 7.78 -0.89 -5.73
CA THR A 72 7.91 -1.03 -4.28
C THR A 72 9.21 -0.41 -3.77
N SER A 73 9.32 -0.25 -2.44
CA SER A 73 10.59 0.08 -1.77
C SER A 73 11.40 -1.16 -1.37
N LYS A 74 10.85 -2.37 -1.59
CA LYS A 74 11.46 -3.62 -1.15
C LYS A 74 12.48 -4.15 -2.17
N ARG A 75 13.41 -4.96 -1.68
CA ARG A 75 14.50 -5.52 -2.47
C ARG A 75 14.62 -7.01 -2.25
N VAL A 76 15.00 -7.70 -3.31
CA VAL A 76 15.37 -9.11 -3.29
C VAL A 76 16.86 -9.21 -3.02
N ASP A 77 17.27 -9.98 -2.04
CA ASP A 77 18.67 -10.08 -1.63
C ASP A 77 19.55 -10.57 -2.79
N PHE A 78 19.15 -11.66 -3.46
CA PHE A 78 19.92 -12.24 -4.54
C PHE A 78 19.02 -12.93 -5.59
N ILE A 79 19.25 -12.65 -6.87
CA ILE A 79 18.64 -13.35 -8.00
C ILE A 79 19.75 -13.89 -8.90
N ILE A 80 19.62 -15.14 -9.33
CA ILE A 80 20.48 -15.74 -10.35
C ILE A 80 19.63 -16.17 -11.54
N THR A 81 20.10 -15.85 -12.75
CA THR A 81 19.38 -16.06 -14.01
C THR A 81 20.17 -16.99 -14.94
N GLY A 82 19.47 -17.74 -15.77
CA GLY A 82 20.10 -18.65 -16.71
C GLY A 82 19.10 -19.56 -17.41
N HIS A 83 19.60 -20.64 -17.97
CA HIS A 83 18.78 -21.68 -18.57
C HIS A 83 18.96 -22.98 -17.80
N ASN A 84 17.94 -23.82 -17.79
CA ASN A 84 18.05 -25.19 -17.32
C ASN A 84 18.69 -26.10 -18.39
N LYS A 85 18.88 -27.38 -18.07
CA LYS A 85 19.53 -28.37 -18.97
C LYS A 85 18.75 -28.63 -20.27
N VAL A 86 17.44 -28.33 -20.30
CA VAL A 86 16.61 -28.49 -21.50
C VAL A 86 16.46 -27.16 -22.28
N GLY A 87 17.15 -26.10 -21.83
CA GLY A 87 17.20 -24.81 -22.54
C GLY A 87 16.07 -23.84 -22.21
N GLU A 88 15.29 -24.11 -21.17
CA GLU A 88 14.24 -23.19 -20.72
C GLU A 88 14.85 -22.04 -19.91
N PRO A 89 14.49 -20.76 -20.23
CA PRO A 89 14.97 -19.61 -19.52
C PRO A 89 14.30 -19.46 -18.15
N GLY A 90 15.06 -19.08 -17.14
CA GLY A 90 14.50 -18.91 -15.80
C GLY A 90 15.39 -18.14 -14.84
N PHE A 91 14.88 -18.00 -13.61
CA PHE A 91 15.62 -17.36 -12.53
C PHE A 91 15.27 -17.98 -11.16
N VAL A 92 16.20 -17.84 -10.23
CA VAL A 92 16.06 -18.27 -8.84
C VAL A 92 16.17 -17.06 -7.93
N ILE A 93 15.17 -16.85 -7.08
CA ILE A 93 15.23 -15.90 -5.97
C ILE A 93 15.81 -16.60 -4.75
N ILE A 94 16.80 -15.98 -4.12
CA ILE A 94 17.44 -16.50 -2.92
C ILE A 94 17.34 -15.43 -1.83
N GLU A 95 16.54 -15.70 -0.82
CA GLU A 95 16.46 -14.87 0.39
C GLU A 95 17.57 -15.29 1.35
N LEU A 96 18.36 -14.33 1.82
CA LEU A 96 19.55 -14.57 2.64
C LEU A 96 19.29 -14.22 4.10
N LYS A 97 19.40 -15.19 5.01
CA LYS A 97 19.25 -14.96 6.45
C LYS A 97 20.44 -15.48 7.24
N GLN A 98 20.91 -14.67 8.20
CA GLN A 98 21.98 -15.03 9.12
C GLN A 98 21.48 -15.53 10.48
N TRP A 99 20.20 -15.87 10.58
CA TRP A 99 19.65 -16.34 11.84
C TRP A 99 20.24 -17.72 12.19
N SER A 100 20.63 -17.86 13.45
CA SER A 100 21.02 -19.16 14.04
C SER A 100 19.85 -19.84 14.72
N ASP A 101 18.80 -19.07 15.07
CA ASP A 101 17.59 -19.56 15.71
C ASP A 101 16.38 -18.79 15.21
N ALA A 102 15.29 -19.52 14.93
CA ALA A 102 13.99 -19.00 14.60
C ALA A 102 12.93 -20.05 14.90
N GLU A 103 11.70 -19.64 15.17
CA GLU A 103 10.59 -20.50 15.57
C GLU A 103 9.30 -20.09 14.88
N ALA A 104 8.57 -21.04 14.28
CA ALA A 104 7.27 -20.78 13.68
C ALA A 104 6.23 -20.44 14.76
N ILE A 105 5.31 -19.54 14.42
CA ILE A 105 4.17 -19.19 15.26
C ILE A 105 2.96 -20.01 14.81
N LYS A 106 2.46 -20.88 15.67
CA LYS A 106 1.42 -21.87 15.34
C LYS A 106 0.17 -21.26 14.64
N ASP A 107 -0.27 -20.10 15.11
CA ASP A 107 -1.51 -19.47 14.65
C ASP A 107 -1.26 -18.37 13.59
N MET A 108 -0.03 -18.26 13.09
CA MET A 108 0.40 -17.26 12.10
C MET A 108 1.20 -17.89 10.95
N PRO A 109 0.56 -18.55 9.99
CA PRO A 109 1.26 -19.16 8.84
C PRO A 109 2.14 -18.15 8.10
N GLY A 110 3.40 -18.50 7.84
CA GLY A 110 4.34 -17.61 7.16
C GLY A 110 4.94 -16.50 8.02
N VAL A 111 4.74 -16.54 9.35
CA VAL A 111 5.36 -15.63 10.33
C VAL A 111 6.14 -16.45 11.37
N VAL A 112 7.28 -15.93 11.80
CA VAL A 112 8.19 -16.57 12.74
C VAL A 112 8.67 -15.60 13.82
N LEU A 113 9.12 -16.15 14.94
CA LEU A 113 9.90 -15.42 15.95
C LEU A 113 11.38 -15.62 15.65
N ALA A 114 12.12 -14.55 15.46
CA ALA A 114 13.55 -14.57 15.26
C ALA A 114 14.25 -13.37 15.91
N ASN A 115 15.56 -13.47 16.07
CA ASN A 115 16.37 -12.34 16.52
C ASN A 115 16.72 -11.45 15.31
N VAL A 116 16.14 -10.27 15.22
CA VAL A 116 16.29 -9.37 14.08
C VAL A 116 16.85 -8.03 14.51
N ALA A 117 17.97 -7.61 13.93
CA ALA A 117 18.58 -6.29 14.17
C ALA A 117 18.78 -5.95 15.66
N GLY A 118 19.15 -6.93 16.47
CA GLY A 118 19.37 -6.76 17.92
C GLY A 118 18.09 -6.83 18.79
N ILE A 119 16.93 -6.99 18.16
CA ILE A 119 15.67 -7.23 18.88
C ILE A 119 15.49 -8.74 19.06
N HIS A 120 15.38 -9.16 20.32
CA HIS A 120 15.20 -10.56 20.66
C HIS A 120 13.75 -11.00 20.42
N ARG A 121 13.54 -12.14 19.73
CA ARG A 121 12.23 -12.77 19.47
C ARG A 121 11.19 -11.80 18.86
N LYS A 122 11.57 -11.14 17.78
CA LYS A 122 10.67 -10.30 17.00
C LYS A 122 9.83 -11.14 16.03
N GLU A 123 8.53 -10.87 15.94
CA GLU A 123 7.69 -11.40 14.83
C GLU A 123 8.17 -10.85 13.50
N THR A 124 8.47 -11.75 12.57
CA THR A 124 8.97 -11.41 11.24
C THR A 124 8.52 -12.47 10.22
N ASN A 125 8.66 -12.17 8.94
CA ASN A 125 8.29 -13.13 7.91
C ASN A 125 9.14 -14.39 7.98
N HIS A 126 8.48 -15.51 7.72
CA HIS A 126 9.16 -16.77 7.45
C HIS A 126 10.04 -16.62 6.20
N PRO A 127 11.32 -17.05 6.21
CA PRO A 127 12.23 -16.85 5.08
C PRO A 127 11.69 -17.39 3.75
N SER A 128 11.10 -18.59 3.77
CA SER A 128 10.44 -19.16 2.58
C SER A 128 9.26 -18.33 2.12
N TYR A 129 8.46 -17.74 3.05
CA TYR A 129 7.35 -16.87 2.66
C TYR A 129 7.86 -15.60 1.99
N GLN A 130 8.91 -15.00 2.49
CA GLN A 130 9.49 -13.79 1.92
C GLN A 130 9.99 -14.07 0.48
N ALA A 131 10.78 -15.12 0.29
CA ALA A 131 11.25 -15.52 -1.05
C ALA A 131 10.09 -15.87 -1.99
N TRP A 132 9.10 -16.64 -1.51
CA TRP A 132 7.91 -16.99 -2.25
C TRP A 132 7.10 -15.75 -2.67
N SER A 133 6.88 -14.81 -1.75
CA SER A 133 6.09 -13.61 -2.00
C SER A 133 6.75 -12.70 -3.04
N TYR A 134 8.08 -12.60 -3.03
CA TYR A 134 8.83 -11.84 -4.02
C TYR A 134 8.80 -12.51 -5.40
N ARG A 135 8.89 -13.84 -5.47
CA ARG A 135 8.69 -14.61 -6.70
C ARG A 135 7.30 -14.34 -7.29
N MET A 136 6.25 -14.54 -6.48
CA MET A 136 4.86 -14.31 -6.91
C MET A 136 4.61 -12.87 -7.35
N PHE A 137 5.30 -11.91 -6.70
CA PHE A 137 5.21 -10.52 -7.09
C PHE A 137 5.82 -10.29 -8.48
N LEU A 138 7.01 -10.81 -8.75
CA LEU A 138 7.66 -10.68 -10.08
C LEU A 138 6.86 -11.40 -11.16
N ASP A 139 6.36 -12.60 -10.89
CA ASP A 139 5.56 -13.40 -11.83
C ASP A 139 4.25 -12.66 -12.24
N ASN A 140 3.64 -11.94 -11.31
CA ASN A 140 2.37 -11.27 -11.53
C ASN A 140 2.52 -9.82 -12.02
N MET A 141 3.66 -9.17 -11.78
CA MET A 141 3.81 -7.73 -11.98
C MET A 141 4.79 -7.35 -13.10
N LEU A 142 5.60 -8.27 -13.62
CA LEU A 142 6.51 -7.99 -14.73
C LEU A 142 5.98 -8.53 -16.07
N ASP A 143 5.82 -7.63 -17.04
CA ASP A 143 5.40 -7.97 -18.41
C ASP A 143 6.36 -8.96 -19.08
N THR A 144 7.66 -8.78 -18.88
CA THR A 144 8.70 -9.62 -19.48
C THR A 144 8.68 -11.06 -18.93
N VAL A 145 8.38 -11.23 -17.63
CA VAL A 145 8.25 -12.57 -17.02
C VAL A 145 7.05 -13.30 -17.61
N GLN A 146 5.92 -12.61 -17.74
CA GLN A 146 4.69 -13.18 -18.29
C GLN A 146 4.82 -13.47 -19.80
N ALA A 147 5.28 -12.49 -20.58
CA ALA A 147 5.38 -12.61 -22.05
C ALA A 147 6.42 -13.64 -22.51
N LYS A 148 7.48 -13.83 -21.76
CA LYS A 148 8.56 -14.78 -22.09
C LYS A 148 8.42 -16.13 -21.36
N HIS A 149 7.37 -16.29 -20.54
CA HIS A 149 7.14 -17.52 -19.75
C HIS A 149 8.39 -17.95 -18.98
N LEU A 150 9.06 -17.00 -18.31
CA LEU A 150 10.27 -17.31 -17.55
C LEU A 150 9.94 -18.26 -16.39
N HIS A 151 10.69 -19.34 -16.28
CA HIS A 151 10.54 -20.28 -15.17
C HIS A 151 11.15 -19.68 -13.90
N SER A 152 10.32 -19.42 -12.88
CA SER A 152 10.76 -18.84 -11.63
C SER A 152 10.70 -19.85 -10.48
N VAL A 153 11.73 -19.88 -9.66
CA VAL A 153 11.72 -20.59 -8.38
C VAL A 153 12.30 -19.70 -7.28
N ALA A 154 12.03 -20.04 -6.03
CA ALA A 154 12.56 -19.30 -4.89
C ALA A 154 13.05 -20.27 -3.80
N CYS A 155 13.99 -19.84 -2.98
CA CYS A 155 14.44 -20.53 -1.79
C CYS A 155 14.95 -19.57 -0.73
N ALA A 156 15.10 -20.07 0.50
CA ALA A 156 15.73 -19.36 1.60
C ALA A 156 17.08 -20.01 1.93
N CYS A 157 18.13 -19.21 1.99
CA CYS A 157 19.47 -19.63 2.41
C CYS A 157 19.76 -19.09 3.82
N MET A 158 19.79 -20.00 4.79
CA MET A 158 19.99 -19.72 6.22
C MET A 158 21.30 -20.32 6.70
N HIS A 159 22.42 -19.79 6.23
CA HIS A 159 23.75 -20.43 6.35
C HIS A 159 24.28 -20.55 7.80
N ASN A 160 23.65 -19.94 8.80
CA ASN A 160 23.97 -20.12 10.21
C ASN A 160 22.95 -21.01 10.96
N TYR A 161 21.85 -21.39 10.30
CA TYR A 161 20.76 -22.16 10.89
C TYR A 161 20.95 -23.65 10.67
N GLU A 162 20.75 -24.44 11.73
CA GLU A 162 20.79 -25.89 11.67
C GLU A 162 19.43 -26.46 11.23
N TYR A 163 19.25 -26.63 9.93
CA TYR A 163 17.99 -27.10 9.36
C TYR A 163 17.88 -28.62 9.48
N LEU A 164 16.82 -29.10 10.10
CA LEU A 164 16.59 -30.53 10.39
C LEU A 164 15.75 -31.26 9.32
N GLY A 165 15.39 -30.56 8.25
CA GLY A 165 14.58 -31.11 7.15
C GLY A 165 13.08 -30.92 7.33
N LEU A 166 12.33 -31.08 6.22
CA LEU A 166 10.92 -30.73 6.07
C LEU A 166 9.98 -31.28 7.16
N ASN A 167 10.24 -32.48 7.67
CA ASN A 167 9.34 -33.17 8.60
C ASN A 167 9.74 -33.04 10.09
N LYS A 168 10.87 -32.40 10.37
CA LYS A 168 11.43 -32.32 11.72
C LYS A 168 11.73 -30.90 12.19
N ASP A 169 11.99 -30.02 11.25
CA ASP A 169 12.38 -28.67 11.58
C ASP A 169 11.20 -27.83 12.03
N LYS A 170 11.40 -27.08 13.11
CA LYS A 170 10.36 -26.18 13.69
C LYS A 170 9.87 -25.08 12.74
N LEU A 171 10.62 -24.74 11.70
CA LEU A 171 10.20 -23.82 10.64
C LEU A 171 9.39 -24.52 9.55
N ALA A 172 9.59 -25.82 9.34
CA ALA A 172 9.04 -26.56 8.21
C ALA A 172 7.81 -27.43 8.57
N ILE A 173 7.45 -27.53 9.86
CA ILE A 173 6.24 -28.24 10.28
C ILE A 173 4.98 -27.38 10.09
N ASP A 174 3.79 -27.99 10.26
CA ASP A 174 2.51 -27.29 10.19
C ASP A 174 2.50 -26.00 11.07
N PRO A 175 2.04 -24.87 10.54
CA PRO A 175 1.30 -24.67 9.28
C PRO A 175 2.17 -24.34 8.06
N ASN A 176 3.51 -24.42 8.14
CA ASN A 176 4.41 -23.93 7.09
C ASN A 176 4.92 -25.05 6.14
N GLN A 177 4.53 -26.31 6.35
CA GLN A 177 5.06 -27.44 5.60
C GLN A 177 4.90 -27.30 4.07
N ALA A 178 3.70 -26.94 3.61
CA ALA A 178 3.44 -26.74 2.18
C ALA A 178 4.24 -25.57 1.60
N LEU A 179 4.44 -24.51 2.37
CA LEU A 179 5.25 -23.36 1.98
C LEU A 179 6.72 -23.74 1.80
N VAL A 180 7.28 -24.48 2.78
CA VAL A 180 8.70 -24.90 2.71
C VAL A 180 8.92 -25.99 1.65
N GLN A 181 7.90 -26.78 1.33
CA GLN A 181 7.95 -27.72 0.21
C GLN A 181 8.03 -27.01 -1.14
N ASP A 182 7.27 -25.92 -1.35
CA ASP A 182 7.31 -25.11 -2.57
C ASP A 182 8.56 -24.21 -2.63
N THR A 183 8.96 -23.64 -1.50
CA THR A 183 10.07 -22.70 -1.38
C THR A 183 11.02 -23.18 -0.27
N PRO A 184 12.00 -24.06 -0.61
CA PRO A 184 12.81 -24.79 0.37
C PRO A 184 13.74 -23.88 1.17
N ILE A 185 14.04 -24.33 2.41
CA ILE A 185 15.10 -23.79 3.26
C ILE A 185 16.36 -24.60 3.04
N PHE A 186 17.48 -23.91 2.86
CA PHE A 186 18.82 -24.48 2.88
C PHE A 186 19.59 -23.91 4.08
N GLY A 187 19.92 -24.76 5.02
CA GLY A 187 20.62 -24.41 6.24
C GLY A 187 22.15 -24.53 6.11
N LYS A 188 22.82 -24.50 7.27
CA LYS A 188 24.27 -24.48 7.40
C LYS A 188 24.99 -25.65 6.68
N HIS A 189 24.37 -26.81 6.62
CA HIS A 189 24.96 -28.03 6.05
C HIS A 189 24.39 -28.40 4.68
N ASP A 190 23.50 -27.58 4.11
CA ASP A 190 22.76 -27.88 2.87
C ASP A 190 23.36 -27.21 1.62
N GLY A 191 24.62 -26.75 1.67
CA GLY A 191 25.28 -26.04 0.56
C GLY A 191 25.26 -26.82 -0.75
N GLN A 192 25.54 -28.13 -0.72
CA GLN A 192 25.46 -28.97 -1.90
C GLN A 192 24.05 -29.09 -2.46
N ALA A 193 23.05 -29.22 -1.61
CA ALA A 193 21.64 -29.28 -2.02
C ALA A 193 21.16 -27.92 -2.60
N LEU A 194 21.55 -26.79 -2.00
CA LEU A 194 21.32 -25.44 -2.55
C LEU A 194 21.93 -25.32 -3.96
N GLY A 195 23.17 -25.71 -4.12
CA GLY A 195 23.83 -25.64 -5.41
C GLY A 195 23.19 -26.56 -6.48
N GLN A 196 22.72 -27.75 -6.11
CA GLN A 196 21.96 -28.63 -7.00
C GLN A 196 20.62 -28.03 -7.40
N PHE A 197 19.90 -27.41 -6.46
CA PHE A 197 18.63 -26.69 -6.70
C PHE A 197 18.83 -25.59 -7.73
N ILE A 198 19.84 -24.74 -7.54
CA ILE A 198 20.17 -23.65 -8.46
C ILE A 198 20.61 -24.17 -9.83
N ASN A 199 21.50 -25.18 -9.84
CA ASN A 199 22.00 -25.77 -11.09
C ASN A 199 20.88 -26.44 -11.91
N GLY A 200 19.88 -27.02 -11.24
CA GLY A 200 18.71 -27.61 -11.90
C GLY A 200 17.87 -26.56 -12.66
N THR A 201 17.81 -25.32 -12.18
CA THR A 201 16.96 -24.28 -12.74
C THR A 201 17.70 -23.40 -13.76
N VAL A 202 18.95 -22.99 -13.47
CA VAL A 202 19.67 -21.97 -14.25
C VAL A 202 21.09 -22.38 -14.64
N GLY A 203 21.56 -23.55 -14.21
CA GLY A 203 22.98 -23.97 -14.27
C GLY A 203 23.55 -24.12 -15.66
N ALA A 204 22.76 -24.18 -16.75
CA ALA A 204 23.25 -24.23 -18.11
C ALA A 204 23.81 -22.89 -18.63
N GLY A 205 23.71 -21.82 -17.87
CA GLY A 205 24.29 -20.51 -18.20
C GLY A 205 23.42 -19.66 -19.10
N LYS A 206 24.04 -18.74 -19.86
CA LYS A 206 23.37 -17.78 -20.76
C LYS A 206 22.35 -16.88 -20.04
N GLY A 207 22.70 -16.42 -18.82
CA GLY A 207 21.78 -15.67 -17.96
C GLY A 207 21.68 -14.19 -18.27
N GLN A 208 22.56 -13.61 -19.08
CA GLN A 208 22.67 -12.17 -19.27
C GLN A 208 21.42 -11.56 -19.92
N GLU A 209 20.83 -12.23 -20.93
CA GLU A 209 19.60 -11.78 -21.55
C GLU A 209 18.43 -11.78 -20.56
N ILE A 210 18.29 -12.83 -19.75
CA ILE A 210 17.23 -12.96 -18.76
C ILE A 210 17.38 -11.90 -17.65
N MET A 211 18.62 -11.67 -17.21
CA MET A 211 18.95 -10.61 -16.27
C MET A 211 18.49 -9.24 -16.79
N GLN A 212 18.73 -8.96 -18.06
CA GLN A 212 18.29 -7.73 -18.72
C GLN A 212 16.76 -7.64 -18.80
N LEU A 213 16.06 -8.72 -19.14
CA LEU A 213 14.60 -8.79 -19.14
C LEU A 213 13.99 -8.48 -17.77
N LEU A 214 14.60 -8.94 -16.68
CA LEU A 214 14.18 -8.58 -15.33
C LEU A 214 14.46 -7.10 -15.02
N ALA A 215 15.61 -6.59 -15.44
CA ALA A 215 16.03 -5.22 -15.21
C ALA A 215 15.18 -4.19 -15.97
N ASP A 216 14.82 -4.48 -17.21
CA ASP A 216 14.09 -3.59 -18.12
C ASP A 216 12.58 -3.86 -18.11
N GLY A 217 12.12 -4.91 -17.43
CA GLY A 217 10.72 -5.29 -17.33
C GLY A 217 9.83 -4.15 -16.83
N LYS A 218 8.69 -3.96 -17.50
CA LYS A 218 7.71 -2.95 -17.12
C LYS A 218 6.66 -3.55 -16.19
N VAL A 219 6.24 -2.74 -15.24
CA VAL A 219 5.15 -3.14 -14.34
C VAL A 219 3.86 -3.26 -15.13
N VAL A 220 3.28 -4.46 -15.11
CA VAL A 220 1.93 -4.67 -15.62
C VAL A 220 0.96 -3.86 -14.76
N PRO A 221 0.06 -3.07 -15.36
CA PRO A 221 -0.92 -2.33 -14.60
C PRO A 221 -1.73 -3.26 -13.70
N SER A 222 -1.65 -3.04 -12.39
CA SER A 222 -2.45 -3.79 -11.44
C SER A 222 -3.95 -3.53 -11.66
N ARG A 223 -4.78 -4.52 -11.40
CA ARG A 223 -6.22 -4.34 -11.29
C ARG A 223 -6.50 -3.34 -10.17
N GLY A 224 -7.49 -2.47 -10.34
CA GLY A 224 -7.90 -1.57 -9.27
C GLY A 224 -8.33 -2.36 -8.03
N LEU A 225 -8.19 -1.76 -6.83
CA LEU A 225 -8.58 -2.39 -5.56
C LEU A 225 -10.03 -2.94 -5.61
N ALA A 226 -10.96 -2.21 -6.22
CA ALA A 226 -12.35 -2.62 -6.35
C ALA A 226 -12.52 -3.88 -7.23
N ASP A 227 -11.77 -3.99 -8.33
CA ASP A 227 -11.81 -5.17 -9.21
C ASP A 227 -11.18 -6.39 -8.54
N ALA A 228 -10.10 -6.19 -7.80
CA ALA A 228 -9.46 -7.23 -7.01
C ALA A 228 -10.38 -7.75 -5.89
N ILE A 229 -11.14 -6.88 -5.23
CA ILE A 229 -12.18 -7.26 -4.27
C ILE A 229 -13.20 -8.19 -4.94
N CYS A 230 -13.70 -7.84 -6.13
CA CYS A 230 -14.67 -8.69 -6.84
C CYS A 230 -14.11 -10.05 -7.18
N GLN A 231 -12.90 -10.11 -7.71
CA GLN A 231 -12.25 -11.37 -8.03
C GLN A 231 -12.09 -12.26 -6.78
N MET A 232 -11.74 -11.68 -5.65
CA MET A 232 -11.63 -12.42 -4.39
C MET A 232 -12.98 -12.97 -3.88
N PHE A 233 -14.09 -12.31 -4.22
CA PHE A 233 -15.44 -12.81 -3.90
C PHE A 233 -15.92 -13.86 -4.91
N ASP A 234 -15.57 -13.72 -6.20
CA ASP A 234 -16.04 -14.62 -7.27
C ASP A 234 -15.26 -15.95 -7.30
N ASP A 235 -13.97 -15.94 -7.01
CA ASP A 235 -13.10 -17.13 -7.01
C ASP A 235 -12.52 -17.40 -5.62
N VAL A 236 -13.03 -18.46 -5.00
CA VAL A 236 -12.61 -18.91 -3.66
C VAL A 236 -11.11 -19.26 -3.58
N LYS A 237 -10.47 -19.61 -4.70
CA LYS A 237 -9.04 -19.95 -4.77
C LYS A 237 -8.17 -18.76 -5.19
N SER A 238 -8.77 -17.67 -5.65
CA SER A 238 -8.03 -16.51 -6.13
C SER A 238 -7.37 -15.76 -4.96
N GLN A 239 -6.05 -15.69 -4.98
CA GLN A 239 -5.28 -14.70 -4.22
C GLN A 239 -5.08 -13.48 -5.12
N ALA A 240 -5.98 -12.52 -5.06
CA ALA A 240 -5.90 -11.32 -5.88
C ALA A 240 -4.67 -10.45 -5.54
N PHE A 241 -4.14 -10.59 -4.32
CA PHE A 241 -2.96 -9.88 -3.86
C PHE A 241 -1.99 -10.82 -3.14
N THR A 242 -0.71 -10.71 -3.50
CA THR A 242 0.38 -11.29 -2.71
C THR A 242 0.77 -10.28 -1.64
N LEU A 243 0.56 -10.62 -0.37
CA LEU A 243 0.97 -9.78 0.75
C LEU A 243 2.47 -9.92 0.96
N ILE A 244 3.21 -8.83 0.95
CA ILE A 244 4.65 -8.85 1.17
C ILE A 244 5.03 -8.24 2.52
N ASP A 245 6.06 -8.76 3.13
CA ASP A 245 6.70 -8.27 4.36
C ASP A 245 5.69 -7.93 5.48
N GLU A 246 5.65 -6.69 5.94
CA GLU A 246 4.81 -6.25 7.06
C GLU A 246 3.31 -6.41 6.78
N GLN A 247 2.89 -6.44 5.51
CA GLN A 247 1.49 -6.70 5.16
C GLN A 247 1.06 -8.11 5.57
N LYS A 248 1.95 -9.10 5.40
CA LYS A 248 1.68 -10.48 5.83
C LYS A 248 1.57 -10.57 7.34
N ILE A 249 2.48 -9.93 8.07
CA ILE A 249 2.45 -9.91 9.55
C ILE A 249 1.16 -9.26 10.04
N ALA A 250 0.77 -8.11 9.45
CA ALA A 250 -0.46 -7.40 9.80
C ALA A 250 -1.71 -8.25 9.54
N TYR A 251 -1.74 -8.93 8.39
CA TYR A 251 -2.83 -9.84 8.05
C TYR A 251 -2.95 -10.99 9.07
N GLU A 252 -1.86 -11.66 9.40
CA GLU A 252 -1.87 -12.77 10.36
C GLU A 252 -2.22 -12.31 11.78
N ALA A 253 -1.76 -11.14 12.20
CA ALA A 253 -2.14 -10.55 13.48
C ALA A 253 -3.66 -10.31 13.56
N ILE A 254 -4.28 -9.80 12.49
CA ILE A 254 -5.73 -9.64 12.41
C ILE A 254 -6.43 -11.00 12.50
N MET A 255 -6.00 -11.98 11.69
CA MET A 255 -6.62 -13.32 11.68
C MET A 255 -6.45 -14.02 13.03
N ARG A 256 -5.27 -13.93 13.65
CA ARG A 256 -5.03 -14.43 15.02
C ARG A 256 -5.99 -13.78 16.02
N ALA A 257 -6.09 -12.45 16.01
CA ALA A 257 -6.98 -11.74 16.92
C ALA A 257 -8.44 -12.21 16.78
N VAL A 258 -8.91 -12.45 15.55
CA VAL A 258 -10.27 -12.93 15.28
C VAL A 258 -10.48 -14.38 15.75
N ARG A 259 -9.52 -15.29 15.49
CA ARG A 259 -9.61 -16.70 15.90
C ARG A 259 -9.64 -16.90 17.42
N ILE A 260 -8.88 -16.10 18.15
CA ILE A 260 -8.73 -16.26 19.60
C ILE A 260 -9.66 -15.36 20.44
N ALA A 261 -10.46 -14.48 19.80
CA ALA A 261 -11.35 -13.57 20.51
C ALA A 261 -12.46 -14.32 21.27
N LYS A 262 -12.50 -14.15 22.58
CA LYS A 262 -13.54 -14.70 23.46
C LYS A 262 -14.68 -13.69 23.67
N ASN A 263 -15.84 -14.17 24.13
CA ASN A 263 -17.06 -13.38 24.26
C ASN A 263 -16.94 -12.11 25.14
N HIS A 264 -16.02 -12.10 26.09
CA HIS A 264 -15.86 -11.00 27.06
C HIS A 264 -14.55 -10.22 26.90
N GLU A 265 -13.71 -10.61 25.94
CA GLU A 265 -12.43 -9.94 25.69
C GLU A 265 -12.58 -8.96 24.53
N LYS A 266 -11.89 -7.83 24.64
CA LYS A 266 -11.74 -6.88 23.54
C LYS A 266 -10.30 -6.89 23.04
N ARG A 267 -10.18 -6.89 21.69
CA ARG A 267 -8.89 -6.81 21.01
C ARG A 267 -8.90 -5.63 20.05
N CYS A 268 -7.81 -4.90 20.04
CA CYS A 268 -7.64 -3.76 19.15
C CYS A 268 -6.34 -3.93 18.35
N VAL A 269 -6.47 -4.11 17.04
CA VAL A 269 -5.33 -4.20 16.13
C VAL A 269 -5.20 -2.87 15.40
N ILE A 270 -4.05 -2.22 15.53
CA ILE A 270 -3.76 -0.91 14.94
C ILE A 270 -2.72 -1.12 13.84
N ILE A 271 -3.10 -0.84 12.60
CA ILE A 271 -2.20 -0.93 11.44
C ILE A 271 -1.93 0.49 10.97
N SER A 272 -0.72 0.99 11.24
CA SER A 272 -0.29 2.30 10.78
C SER A 272 0.54 2.20 9.50
N GLY A 273 0.53 3.25 8.70
CA GLY A 273 1.34 3.31 7.48
C GLY A 273 1.00 4.50 6.63
N GLY A 274 1.96 4.96 5.85
CA GLY A 274 1.80 6.07 4.91
C GLY A 274 0.84 5.77 3.75
N PRO A 275 0.62 6.75 2.86
CA PRO A 275 -0.18 6.53 1.67
C PRO A 275 0.49 5.47 0.78
N GLY A 276 -0.30 4.50 0.26
CA GLY A 276 0.23 3.48 -0.66
C GLY A 276 1.00 2.32 -0.01
N THR A 277 0.95 2.16 1.31
CA THR A 277 1.55 0.98 1.98
C THR A 277 0.69 -0.28 1.90
N GLY A 278 -0.44 -0.23 1.19
CA GLY A 278 -1.33 -1.37 1.01
C GLY A 278 -2.28 -1.66 2.17
N LYS A 279 -2.56 -0.67 3.03
CA LYS A 279 -3.52 -0.78 4.14
C LYS A 279 -4.85 -1.40 3.71
N SER A 280 -5.49 -0.84 2.69
CA SER A 280 -6.77 -1.34 2.17
C SER A 280 -6.67 -2.74 1.56
N VAL A 281 -5.51 -3.11 1.00
CA VAL A 281 -5.25 -4.47 0.50
C VAL A 281 -5.26 -5.47 1.65
N VAL A 282 -4.56 -5.18 2.74
CA VAL A 282 -4.55 -6.03 3.94
C VAL A 282 -5.95 -6.12 4.56
N ALA A 283 -6.65 -4.98 4.66
CA ALA A 283 -8.01 -4.90 5.21
C ALA A 283 -8.99 -5.80 4.45
N VAL A 284 -8.98 -5.71 3.12
CA VAL A 284 -9.85 -6.51 2.25
C VAL A 284 -9.45 -7.98 2.26
N SER A 285 -8.15 -8.28 2.21
CA SER A 285 -7.66 -9.67 2.31
C SER A 285 -8.10 -10.33 3.61
N ALA A 286 -8.02 -9.63 4.73
CA ALA A 286 -8.52 -10.11 6.01
C ALA A 286 -10.04 -10.33 5.99
N LEU A 287 -10.83 -9.37 5.47
CA LEU A 287 -12.28 -9.51 5.36
C LEU A 287 -12.67 -10.75 4.56
N VAL A 288 -12.12 -10.90 3.36
CA VAL A 288 -12.47 -12.01 2.46
C VAL A 288 -12.08 -13.35 3.07
N ASN A 289 -10.91 -13.46 3.70
CA ASN A 289 -10.50 -14.70 4.34
C ASN A 289 -11.32 -15.03 5.61
N MET A 290 -11.74 -14.04 6.38
CA MET A 290 -12.72 -14.26 7.46
C MET A 290 -14.02 -14.85 6.93
N LEU A 291 -14.55 -14.32 5.82
CA LEU A 291 -15.78 -14.82 5.21
C LEU A 291 -15.64 -16.24 4.65
N ARG A 292 -14.42 -16.65 4.29
CA ARG A 292 -14.10 -18.02 3.81
C ARG A 292 -13.88 -19.00 4.95
N GLU A 293 -13.11 -18.61 5.95
CA GLU A 293 -12.71 -19.47 7.08
C GLU A 293 -13.93 -19.80 7.97
N PHE A 294 -14.81 -18.83 8.19
CA PHE A 294 -15.97 -18.96 9.09
C PHE A 294 -17.30 -19.21 8.35
N VAL A 295 -17.31 -20.06 7.31
CA VAL A 295 -18.46 -20.25 6.39
C VAL A 295 -19.78 -20.58 7.10
N ASN A 296 -19.76 -21.33 8.20
CA ASN A 296 -20.94 -21.83 8.90
C ASN A 296 -21.14 -21.18 10.29
N ASP A 297 -20.40 -20.13 10.60
CA ASP A 297 -20.32 -19.61 11.97
C ASP A 297 -21.05 -18.26 12.12
N GLU A 298 -21.49 -17.98 13.32
CA GLU A 298 -22.01 -16.68 13.76
C GLU A 298 -21.03 -15.53 13.45
N VAL A 299 -19.73 -15.83 13.44
CA VAL A 299 -18.64 -14.91 13.08
C VAL A 299 -18.85 -14.28 11.70
N LYS A 300 -19.15 -15.07 10.68
CA LYS A 300 -19.38 -14.58 9.30
C LYS A 300 -20.49 -13.54 9.22
N ARG A 301 -21.56 -13.71 9.99
CA ARG A 301 -22.71 -12.80 10.00
C ARG A 301 -22.39 -11.47 10.69
N ASN A 302 -21.38 -11.46 11.55
CA ASN A 302 -21.07 -10.38 12.46
C ASN A 302 -19.71 -9.72 12.19
N VAL A 303 -19.18 -9.83 10.95
CA VAL A 303 -18.02 -9.08 10.48
C VAL A 303 -18.48 -7.95 9.57
N ARG A 304 -17.91 -6.75 9.71
CA ARG A 304 -18.17 -5.58 8.84
C ARG A 304 -16.89 -4.86 8.48
N PHE A 305 -16.91 -4.28 7.29
CA PHE A 305 -15.89 -3.35 6.83
C PHE A 305 -16.43 -1.92 6.98
N VAL A 306 -15.79 -1.15 7.82
CA VAL A 306 -16.16 0.24 8.11
C VAL A 306 -15.32 1.15 7.23
N ALA A 307 -15.97 1.80 6.26
CA ALA A 307 -15.34 2.81 5.42
C ALA A 307 -16.00 4.17 5.72
N PRO A 308 -15.27 5.12 6.34
CA PRO A 308 -15.83 6.44 6.65
C PRO A 308 -16.28 7.21 5.40
N THR A 309 -15.60 7.02 4.26
CA THR A 309 -15.93 7.69 3.00
C THR A 309 -17.02 6.95 2.22
N SER A 310 -18.02 7.69 1.70
CA SER A 310 -19.09 7.12 0.88
C SER A 310 -18.60 6.68 -0.51
N SER A 311 -17.61 7.36 -1.08
CA SER A 311 -17.08 7.09 -2.42
C SER A 311 -16.53 5.68 -2.54
N PHE A 312 -15.73 5.23 -1.56
CA PHE A 312 -15.20 3.87 -1.54
C PHE A 312 -16.33 2.82 -1.45
N ARG A 313 -17.29 2.99 -0.53
CA ARG A 313 -18.43 2.07 -0.40
C ARG A 313 -19.24 1.96 -1.69
N THR A 314 -19.45 3.08 -2.36
CA THR A 314 -20.20 3.12 -3.62
C THR A 314 -19.43 2.44 -4.73
N ALA A 315 -18.12 2.67 -4.85
CA ALA A 315 -17.27 2.03 -5.85
C ALA A 315 -17.30 0.49 -5.68
N VAL A 316 -17.06 -0.01 -4.48
CA VAL A 316 -17.08 -1.45 -4.18
C VAL A 316 -18.47 -2.05 -4.43
N THR A 317 -19.54 -1.38 -3.99
CA THR A 317 -20.93 -1.87 -4.23
C THR A 317 -21.26 -1.90 -5.72
N ALA A 318 -20.84 -0.91 -6.49
CA ALA A 318 -21.06 -0.86 -7.93
C ALA A 318 -20.36 -2.02 -8.66
N VAL A 319 -19.11 -2.29 -8.30
CA VAL A 319 -18.31 -3.37 -8.92
C VAL A 319 -18.89 -4.74 -8.55
N LEU A 320 -19.14 -5.03 -7.27
CA LEU A 320 -19.77 -6.28 -6.82
C LEU A 320 -21.14 -6.49 -7.48
N SER A 321 -21.91 -5.43 -7.72
CA SER A 321 -23.20 -5.51 -8.39
C SER A 321 -23.08 -5.86 -9.87
N LYS A 322 -21.97 -5.55 -10.54
CA LYS A 322 -21.71 -5.90 -11.95
C LYS A 322 -21.25 -7.35 -12.12
N GLY A 323 -20.63 -7.97 -11.11
CA GLY A 323 -20.04 -9.31 -11.17
C GLY A 323 -21.03 -10.47 -11.33
N GLY A 324 -22.33 -10.30 -11.06
CA GLY A 324 -23.33 -11.37 -11.20
C GLY A 324 -23.74 -11.63 -12.65
N LYS A 325 -23.76 -12.91 -13.07
CA LYS A 325 -24.23 -13.33 -14.41
C LYS A 325 -25.73 -13.12 -14.61
N THR A 326 -26.54 -13.31 -13.55
CA THR A 326 -27.99 -13.15 -13.57
C THR A 326 -28.43 -11.90 -12.82
N ARG A 327 -29.68 -11.44 -13.08
CA ARG A 327 -30.28 -10.32 -12.34
C ARG A 327 -30.43 -10.63 -10.85
N GLU A 328 -30.68 -11.88 -10.50
CA GLU A 328 -30.82 -12.35 -9.12
C GLU A 328 -29.46 -12.32 -8.39
N GLN A 329 -28.39 -12.86 -9.00
CA GLN A 329 -27.02 -12.78 -8.48
C GLN A 329 -26.57 -11.34 -8.26
N ARG A 330 -26.86 -10.42 -9.20
CA ARG A 330 -26.54 -9.00 -9.03
C ARG A 330 -27.28 -8.36 -7.86
N ARG A 331 -28.53 -8.77 -7.61
CA ARG A 331 -29.32 -8.28 -6.46
C ARG A 331 -28.75 -8.83 -5.14
N GLU A 332 -28.36 -10.09 -5.12
CA GLU A 332 -27.75 -10.74 -3.95
C GLU A 332 -26.37 -10.14 -3.64
N ASN A 333 -25.51 -9.96 -4.64
CA ASN A 333 -24.22 -9.31 -4.49
C ASN A 333 -24.37 -7.88 -3.96
N ARG A 334 -25.37 -7.13 -4.43
CA ARG A 334 -25.64 -5.78 -3.90
C ARG A 334 -26.07 -5.82 -2.44
N ARG A 335 -26.90 -6.77 -2.06
CA ARG A 335 -27.34 -6.96 -0.66
C ARG A 335 -26.16 -7.35 0.23
N LEU A 336 -25.31 -8.25 -0.25
CA LEU A 336 -24.09 -8.66 0.44
C LEU A 336 -23.15 -7.47 0.64
N ALA A 337 -22.89 -6.71 -0.41
CA ALA A 337 -22.03 -5.51 -0.33
C ALA A 337 -22.57 -4.48 0.66
N SER A 338 -23.87 -4.19 0.63
CA SER A 338 -24.50 -3.23 1.55
C SER A 338 -24.48 -3.69 3.01
N ASN A 339 -24.46 -5.00 3.24
CA ASN A 339 -24.36 -5.57 4.59
C ASN A 339 -22.92 -5.58 5.09
N LEU A 340 -21.94 -5.81 4.23
CA LEU A 340 -20.53 -5.91 4.61
C LEU A 340 -19.87 -4.54 4.76
N PHE A 341 -20.16 -3.59 3.87
CA PHE A 341 -19.53 -2.28 3.83
C PHE A 341 -20.44 -1.21 4.43
N CYS A 342 -20.10 -0.73 5.61
CA CYS A 342 -20.89 0.25 6.35
C CYS A 342 -20.10 1.55 6.63
N GLY A 343 -20.83 2.60 7.03
CA GLY A 343 -20.22 3.83 7.54
C GLY A 343 -19.85 3.73 9.01
N SER A 344 -19.12 4.72 9.51
CA SER A 344 -18.64 4.78 10.90
C SER A 344 -19.69 5.20 11.95
N SER A 345 -20.94 5.47 11.54
CA SER A 345 -21.97 6.07 12.41
C SER A 345 -23.15 5.13 12.72
N GLY A 346 -23.08 3.85 12.35
CA GLY A 346 -24.22 2.94 12.33
C GLY A 346 -24.29 1.89 13.46
N PHE A 347 -23.54 2.07 14.56
CA PHE A 347 -23.40 1.04 15.59
C PHE A 347 -24.35 1.20 16.78
N PHE A 348 -25.37 2.06 16.65
CA PHE A 348 -26.33 2.34 17.71
C PHE A 348 -27.44 1.29 17.77
N VAL A 349 -27.79 0.91 18.99
CA VAL A 349 -29.02 0.16 19.27
C VAL A 349 -30.00 1.15 19.93
N PRO A 350 -31.25 1.23 19.45
CA PRO A 350 -32.26 2.07 20.10
C PRO A 350 -32.42 1.64 21.55
N ASP A 351 -32.39 2.58 22.50
CA ASP A 351 -32.72 2.28 23.87
C ASP A 351 -34.21 1.91 23.95
N PRO A 352 -34.56 0.71 24.46
CA PRO A 352 -35.95 0.29 24.55
C PRO A 352 -36.80 1.19 25.47
N ASN A 353 -36.18 1.94 26.40
CA ASN A 353 -36.87 2.78 27.37
C ASN A 353 -36.90 4.26 26.97
N ASP A 354 -35.98 4.71 26.13
CA ASP A 354 -35.95 6.07 25.61
C ASP A 354 -35.63 6.09 24.11
N LYS A 355 -36.66 6.27 23.29
CA LYS A 355 -36.53 6.32 21.82
C LYS A 355 -35.61 7.48 21.32
N LYS A 356 -35.19 8.37 22.21
CA LYS A 356 -34.28 9.50 21.88
C LYS A 356 -32.81 9.20 22.23
N ILE A 357 -32.51 8.17 23.02
CA ILE A 357 -31.15 7.80 23.43
C ILE A 357 -30.77 6.49 22.74
N ASN A 358 -29.96 6.57 21.73
CA ASN A 358 -29.38 5.40 21.12
C ASN A 358 -28.12 5.00 21.90
N ALA A 359 -28.15 3.85 22.56
CA ALA A 359 -26.98 3.28 23.18
C ALA A 359 -26.12 2.54 22.14
N ILE A 360 -24.80 2.52 22.33
CA ILE A 360 -23.92 1.68 21.53
C ILE A 360 -24.04 0.26 22.04
N GLY A 361 -24.34 -0.67 21.15
CA GLY A 361 -24.38 -2.09 21.50
C GLY A 361 -22.99 -2.62 21.87
N ASN A 362 -22.88 -3.39 22.95
CA ASN A 362 -21.62 -4.01 23.35
C ASN A 362 -21.45 -5.36 22.64
N ASN A 363 -20.29 -5.54 21.97
CA ASN A 363 -19.93 -6.78 21.27
C ASN A 363 -20.98 -7.30 20.27
N LEU A 364 -21.67 -6.40 19.59
CA LEU A 364 -22.64 -6.74 18.51
C LEU A 364 -21.96 -7.42 17.34
N TYR A 365 -20.72 -7.08 17.09
CA TYR A 365 -19.93 -7.59 15.99
C TYR A 365 -18.76 -8.44 16.50
N HIS A 366 -18.45 -9.49 15.79
CA HIS A 366 -17.25 -10.27 16.08
C HIS A 366 -16.01 -9.47 15.67
N CYS A 367 -16.01 -8.87 14.47
CA CYS A 367 -14.94 -8.02 14.00
C CYS A 367 -15.46 -6.81 13.23
N LEU A 368 -14.92 -5.63 13.52
CA LEU A 368 -15.06 -4.41 12.73
C LEU A 368 -13.68 -4.02 12.18
N ILE A 369 -13.57 -4.00 10.85
CA ILE A 369 -12.36 -3.55 10.14
C ILE A 369 -12.60 -2.12 9.68
N CYS A 370 -11.96 -1.15 10.29
CA CYS A 370 -12.08 0.27 9.94
C CYS A 370 -10.89 0.70 9.07
N ASP A 371 -11.13 0.90 7.78
CA ASP A 371 -10.17 1.51 6.88
C ASP A 371 -10.28 3.04 6.94
N GLU A 372 -9.20 3.77 6.58
CA GLU A 372 -9.13 5.24 6.65
C GLU A 372 -9.55 5.79 8.04
N ALA A 373 -9.10 5.14 9.12
CA ALA A 373 -9.51 5.45 10.49
C ALA A 373 -9.18 6.90 10.91
N HIS A 374 -8.20 7.54 10.27
CA HIS A 374 -7.89 8.95 10.47
C HIS A 374 -9.05 9.91 10.12
N ARG A 375 -10.12 9.42 9.48
CA ARG A 375 -11.35 10.15 9.17
C ARG A 375 -12.44 10.02 10.23
N LEU A 376 -12.21 9.24 11.28
CA LEU A 376 -13.14 9.12 12.40
C LEU A 376 -13.20 10.45 13.18
N HIS A 377 -14.36 10.78 13.69
CA HIS A 377 -14.60 12.08 14.33
C HIS A 377 -15.42 11.98 15.62
N ASN A 378 -15.35 13.02 16.42
CA ASN A 378 -16.24 13.24 17.56
C ASN A 378 -17.65 13.63 17.10
N ARG A 379 -18.56 13.75 18.07
CA ARG A 379 -19.96 14.14 17.82
C ARG A 379 -20.05 15.38 16.94
N GLN A 380 -20.75 15.23 15.82
CA GLN A 380 -21.09 16.29 14.86
C GLN A 380 -22.52 16.11 14.37
N ASN A 381 -23.04 17.09 13.63
CA ASN A 381 -24.38 17.09 13.05
C ASN A 381 -24.76 15.71 12.47
N MET A 382 -25.87 15.14 12.91
CA MET A 382 -26.42 13.83 12.49
C MET A 382 -25.67 12.58 12.97
N TYR A 383 -24.60 12.70 13.77
CA TYR A 383 -23.98 11.59 14.47
C TYR A 383 -24.44 11.59 15.94
N PHE A 384 -25.09 10.54 16.37
CA PHE A 384 -25.70 10.44 17.70
C PHE A 384 -24.73 10.03 18.81
N GLY A 385 -23.59 9.38 18.46
CA GLY A 385 -22.56 9.01 19.40
C GLY A 385 -21.69 10.17 19.89
N GLN A 386 -20.70 9.87 20.71
CA GLN A 386 -19.76 10.84 21.25
C GLN A 386 -18.41 10.78 20.53
N ASN A 387 -17.91 9.57 20.26
CA ASN A 387 -16.59 9.31 19.73
C ASN A 387 -16.64 8.04 18.87
N GLN A 388 -16.45 8.16 17.56
CA GLN A 388 -16.55 7.02 16.64
C GLN A 388 -15.51 5.92 16.88
N ILE A 389 -14.32 6.25 17.42
CA ILE A 389 -13.32 5.25 17.79
C ILE A 389 -13.85 4.39 18.94
N GLU A 390 -14.36 5.04 19.98
CA GLU A 390 -14.91 4.36 21.15
C GLU A 390 -16.13 3.51 20.78
N ASP A 391 -17.00 4.03 19.93
CA ASP A 391 -18.19 3.34 19.46
C ASP A 391 -17.84 2.04 18.71
N ILE A 392 -16.84 2.08 17.82
CA ILE A 392 -16.34 0.89 17.11
C ILE A 392 -15.75 -0.13 18.08
N ILE A 393 -14.93 0.31 19.05
CA ILE A 393 -14.32 -0.58 20.04
C ILE A 393 -15.39 -1.19 20.94
N GLN A 394 -16.40 -0.41 21.35
CA GLN A 394 -17.49 -0.93 22.17
C GLN A 394 -18.35 -1.93 21.39
N ALA A 395 -18.66 -1.66 20.13
CA ALA A 395 -19.53 -2.49 19.32
C ALA A 395 -18.90 -3.83 18.92
N ALA A 396 -17.58 -3.99 18.93
CA ALA A 396 -16.90 -5.20 18.45
C ALA A 396 -16.07 -5.90 19.51
N ARG A 397 -15.90 -7.23 19.36
CA ARG A 397 -14.90 -8.04 20.10
C ARG A 397 -13.51 -7.75 19.57
N VAL A 398 -13.35 -7.69 18.27
CA VAL A 398 -12.10 -7.33 17.59
C VAL A 398 -12.33 -6.07 16.77
N SER A 399 -11.56 -5.03 17.07
CA SER A 399 -11.56 -3.78 16.33
C SER A 399 -10.22 -3.62 15.62
N VAL A 400 -10.25 -3.51 14.30
CA VAL A 400 -9.06 -3.32 13.47
C VAL A 400 -9.11 -1.92 12.87
N PHE A 401 -8.07 -1.12 13.09
CA PHE A 401 -7.98 0.24 12.57
C PHE A 401 -6.79 0.38 11.63
N PHE A 402 -7.05 0.77 10.39
CA PHE A 402 -6.03 1.19 9.44
C PHE A 402 -5.94 2.70 9.43
N VAL A 403 -4.79 3.24 9.81
CA VAL A 403 -4.60 4.65 10.09
C VAL A 403 -3.37 5.23 9.40
N ASP A 404 -3.45 6.50 9.02
CA ASP A 404 -2.34 7.33 8.56
C ASP A 404 -2.45 8.70 9.25
N ASP A 405 -1.63 8.94 10.26
CA ASP A 405 -1.67 10.18 11.05
C ASP A 405 -1.42 11.44 10.22
N ASN A 406 -0.80 11.29 9.05
CA ASN A 406 -0.51 12.38 8.13
C ASN A 406 -1.65 12.67 7.13
N GLN A 407 -2.72 11.87 7.12
CA GLN A 407 -3.89 12.06 6.25
C GLN A 407 -5.12 12.64 6.96
N SER A 408 -5.02 13.09 8.20
CA SER A 408 -6.05 13.89 8.86
C SER A 408 -6.16 15.25 8.16
N LEU A 409 -7.34 15.55 7.60
CA LEU A 409 -7.58 16.70 6.74
C LEU A 409 -8.43 17.78 7.41
N ARG A 410 -9.02 17.50 8.58
CA ARG A 410 -9.91 18.42 9.28
C ARG A 410 -9.58 18.45 10.77
N PRO A 411 -9.82 19.58 11.44
CA PRO A 411 -9.55 19.75 12.86
C PRO A 411 -10.29 18.75 13.77
N PHE A 412 -11.43 18.22 13.31
CA PHE A 412 -12.28 17.31 14.07
C PHE A 412 -12.04 15.81 13.73
N ASP A 413 -11.14 15.52 12.81
CA ASP A 413 -10.68 14.17 12.56
C ASP A 413 -9.83 13.73 13.77
N ILE A 414 -10.30 12.74 14.54
CA ILE A 414 -9.68 12.29 15.79
C ILE A 414 -8.90 10.98 15.65
N GLY A 415 -9.01 10.33 14.49
CA GLY A 415 -8.43 9.01 14.26
C GLY A 415 -6.91 9.07 14.12
N SER A 416 -6.20 9.07 15.24
CA SER A 416 -4.74 8.90 15.32
C SER A 416 -4.38 7.61 16.04
N VAL A 417 -3.16 7.11 15.82
CA VAL A 417 -2.64 5.94 16.56
C VAL A 417 -2.77 6.16 18.05
N GLU A 418 -2.43 7.35 18.54
CA GLU A 418 -2.50 7.70 19.96
C GLU A 418 -3.94 7.69 20.49
N SER A 419 -4.88 8.31 19.79
CA SER A 419 -6.30 8.37 20.16
C SER A 419 -6.93 6.97 20.17
N ILE A 420 -6.63 6.14 19.17
CA ILE A 420 -7.11 4.75 19.10
C ILE A 420 -6.56 3.95 20.27
N ARG A 421 -5.27 4.08 20.58
CA ARG A 421 -4.62 3.42 21.72
C ARG A 421 -5.24 3.86 23.06
N ALA A 422 -5.50 5.15 23.23
CA ALA A 422 -6.14 5.67 24.45
C ALA A 422 -7.56 5.11 24.61
N ALA A 423 -8.36 5.09 23.56
CA ALA A 423 -9.69 4.50 23.56
C ALA A 423 -9.64 2.99 23.85
N ALA A 424 -8.73 2.24 23.22
CA ALA A 424 -8.57 0.82 23.47
C ALA A 424 -8.22 0.50 24.93
N LYS A 425 -7.35 1.29 25.54
CA LYS A 425 -7.03 1.17 26.98
C LYS A 425 -8.25 1.43 27.88
N LYS A 426 -9.08 2.44 27.53
CA LYS A 426 -10.32 2.75 28.27
C LYS A 426 -11.26 1.54 28.33
N TYR A 427 -11.32 0.76 27.25
CA TYR A 427 -12.16 -0.45 27.16
C TYR A 427 -11.40 -1.74 27.52
N SER A 428 -10.22 -1.65 28.14
CA SER A 428 -9.37 -2.78 28.54
C SER A 428 -9.09 -3.76 27.38
N ALA A 429 -9.01 -3.25 26.14
CA ALA A 429 -8.71 -4.05 24.97
C ALA A 429 -7.21 -4.43 24.95
N GLN A 430 -6.92 -5.66 24.55
CA GLN A 430 -5.55 -6.07 24.24
C GLN A 430 -5.13 -5.40 22.93
N ILE A 431 -4.03 -4.65 22.96
CA ILE A 431 -3.58 -3.82 21.84
C ILE A 431 -2.41 -4.50 21.12
N GLU A 432 -2.54 -4.64 19.80
CA GLU A 432 -1.45 -5.03 18.91
C GLU A 432 -1.27 -3.96 17.86
N GLN A 433 -0.03 -3.51 17.62
CA GLN A 433 0.27 -2.47 16.63
C GLN A 433 1.33 -2.95 15.65
N ILE A 434 1.06 -2.74 14.36
CA ILE A 434 1.98 -3.05 13.27
C ILE A 434 2.09 -1.82 12.35
N ASP A 435 3.32 -1.49 11.98
CA ASP A 435 3.62 -0.38 11.10
C ASP A 435 4.00 -0.91 9.71
N LEU A 436 3.26 -0.50 8.67
CA LEU A 436 3.55 -0.85 7.28
C LEU A 436 4.55 0.14 6.70
N SER A 437 5.71 -0.34 6.33
CA SER A 437 6.79 0.47 5.74
C SER A 437 6.89 0.36 4.22
N ALA A 438 6.41 -0.74 3.61
CA ALA A 438 6.48 -0.95 2.17
C ALA A 438 5.64 0.07 1.40
N GLN A 439 6.23 0.77 0.43
CA GLN A 439 5.55 1.74 -0.42
C GLN A 439 5.27 1.16 -1.79
N PHE A 440 4.00 1.21 -2.24
CA PHE A 440 3.53 0.71 -3.54
C PHE A 440 2.96 1.82 -4.43
N ARG A 441 2.68 2.99 -3.87
CA ARG A 441 2.14 4.13 -4.63
C ARG A 441 3.27 4.86 -5.34
N CYS A 442 2.93 5.58 -6.40
CA CYS A 442 3.91 6.32 -7.19
C CYS A 442 5.05 5.42 -7.68
N HIS A 443 4.76 4.19 -8.12
CA HIS A 443 5.75 3.19 -8.52
C HIS A 443 6.83 2.90 -7.45
N GLY A 444 6.47 3.00 -6.16
CA GLY A 444 7.43 2.83 -5.08
C GLY A 444 8.49 3.96 -5.02
N ALA A 445 8.18 5.13 -5.60
CA ALA A 445 9.04 6.30 -5.56
C ALA A 445 8.98 6.99 -4.18
N ASP A 446 9.59 6.39 -3.17
CA ASP A 446 9.70 6.98 -1.82
C ASP A 446 10.34 8.37 -1.90
N GLY A 447 11.29 8.57 -2.79
CA GLY A 447 11.94 9.85 -3.04
C GLY A 447 10.94 10.95 -3.42
N PHE A 448 9.95 10.65 -4.28
CA PHE A 448 8.91 11.63 -4.64
C PHE A 448 8.02 12.01 -3.46
N LEU A 449 7.54 11.04 -2.68
CA LEU A 449 6.68 11.31 -1.54
C LEU A 449 7.41 12.05 -0.42
N ASN A 450 8.70 11.76 -0.22
CA ASN A 450 9.56 12.46 0.71
C ASN A 450 9.84 13.90 0.23
N TRP A 451 10.20 14.07 -1.03
CA TRP A 451 10.36 15.39 -1.65
C TRP A 451 9.08 16.22 -1.50
N LEU A 452 7.93 15.64 -1.81
CA LEU A 452 6.65 16.30 -1.69
C LEU A 452 6.34 16.71 -0.24
N ALA A 453 6.64 15.84 0.74
CA ALA A 453 6.43 16.13 2.15
C ALA A 453 7.34 17.29 2.63
N VAL A 454 8.60 17.31 2.20
CA VAL A 454 9.54 18.40 2.52
C VAL A 454 9.12 19.69 1.84
N THR A 455 8.81 19.68 0.55
CA THR A 455 8.37 20.86 -0.23
C THR A 455 7.11 21.49 0.37
N LEU A 456 6.17 20.66 0.84
CA LEU A 456 4.95 21.14 1.52
C LEU A 456 5.15 21.45 3.02
N GLY A 457 6.37 21.39 3.56
CA GLY A 457 6.64 21.67 4.97
C GLY A 457 5.98 20.71 5.96
N LEU A 458 5.70 19.46 5.53
CA LEU A 458 5.06 18.40 6.34
C LEU A 458 6.05 17.48 7.04
N SER A 459 7.34 17.54 6.72
CA SER A 459 8.42 16.83 7.38
C SER A 459 9.67 17.69 7.41
N ASP A 460 10.53 17.47 8.42
CA ASP A 460 11.81 18.17 8.54
C ASP A 460 12.80 17.67 7.48
N ALA A 461 13.36 18.60 6.70
CA ALA A 461 14.38 18.31 5.71
C ALA A 461 15.63 17.65 6.31
N SER A 462 15.92 17.92 7.59
CA SER A 462 17.06 17.37 8.33
C SER A 462 16.97 15.88 8.64
N THR A 463 15.77 15.31 8.62
CA THR A 463 15.54 13.88 8.91
C THR A 463 15.56 13.01 7.65
N ASN A 464 15.59 13.60 6.46
CA ASN A 464 15.50 12.89 5.19
C ASN A 464 16.78 13.09 4.36
N VAL A 465 17.64 12.10 4.35
CA VAL A 465 18.85 12.02 3.50
C VAL A 465 18.54 12.13 1.99
N HIS A 466 17.27 11.95 1.60
CA HIS A 466 16.80 11.99 0.22
C HIS A 466 15.94 13.22 -0.13
N ALA A 467 15.98 14.28 0.67
CA ALA A 467 15.22 15.52 0.43
C ALA A 467 15.60 16.26 -0.88
N THR A 468 16.69 15.91 -1.52
CA THR A 468 17.26 16.60 -2.68
C THR A 468 16.70 16.20 -4.04
N GLY A 469 15.64 15.39 -4.07
CA GLY A 469 14.98 15.01 -5.32
C GLY A 469 14.65 13.51 -5.42
N TRP A 470 14.02 13.14 -6.49
CA TRP A 470 13.75 11.73 -6.83
C TRP A 470 14.16 11.44 -8.28
N ASN A 471 14.29 10.17 -8.61
CA ASN A 471 14.53 9.75 -9.98
C ASN A 471 13.24 9.95 -10.80
N ARG A 472 13.23 10.92 -11.71
CA ARG A 472 12.05 11.27 -12.55
C ARG A 472 11.60 10.13 -13.46
N THR A 473 12.42 9.11 -13.67
CA THR A 473 12.03 7.91 -14.43
C THR A 473 11.13 6.97 -13.62
N GLU A 474 11.11 7.09 -12.30
CA GLU A 474 10.27 6.26 -11.42
C GLU A 474 8.82 6.77 -11.31
N TYR A 475 8.62 8.09 -11.42
CA TYR A 475 7.29 8.70 -11.35
C TYR A 475 7.22 9.91 -12.28
N ASP A 476 6.26 9.88 -13.22
CA ASP A 476 6.09 10.93 -14.24
C ASP A 476 5.36 12.15 -13.65
N PHE A 477 6.13 13.05 -13.04
CA PHE A 477 5.64 14.28 -12.43
C PHE A 477 6.16 15.50 -13.17
N ASN A 478 5.27 16.44 -13.48
CA ASN A 478 5.63 17.73 -14.04
C ASN A 478 4.67 18.83 -13.61
N ILE A 479 5.22 20.04 -13.43
CA ILE A 479 4.46 21.28 -13.23
C ILE A 479 4.37 21.96 -14.59
N VAL A 480 3.18 22.43 -14.95
CA VAL A 480 2.90 23.03 -16.27
C VAL A 480 2.50 24.49 -16.14
N ASP A 481 2.66 25.24 -17.22
CA ASP A 481 2.45 26.69 -17.25
C ASP A 481 0.98 27.09 -17.41
N THR A 482 0.16 26.23 -18.02
CA THR A 482 -1.22 26.52 -18.33
C THR A 482 -2.18 25.43 -17.84
N PRO A 483 -3.42 25.77 -17.44
CA PRO A 483 -4.40 24.76 -17.05
C PRO A 483 -4.83 23.86 -18.22
N GLU A 484 -4.75 24.34 -19.45
CA GLU A 484 -5.05 23.58 -20.67
C GLU A 484 -4.11 22.40 -20.85
N GLU A 485 -2.84 22.54 -20.48
CA GLU A 485 -1.87 21.43 -20.53
C GLU A 485 -2.26 20.30 -19.58
N VAL A 486 -2.82 20.61 -18.40
CA VAL A 486 -3.36 19.59 -17.48
C VAL A 486 -4.55 18.88 -18.12
N LEU A 487 -5.47 19.61 -18.74
CA LEU A 487 -6.65 19.04 -19.40
C LEU A 487 -6.22 18.12 -20.55
N HIS A 488 -5.34 18.61 -21.41
CA HIS A 488 -4.82 17.85 -22.55
C HIS A 488 -4.13 16.55 -22.10
N PHE A 489 -3.32 16.63 -21.05
CA PHE A 489 -2.68 15.46 -20.46
C PHE A 489 -3.70 14.43 -19.97
N VAL A 490 -4.71 14.84 -19.20
CA VAL A 490 -5.74 13.94 -18.65
C VAL A 490 -6.54 13.30 -19.78
N GLU A 491 -6.91 14.07 -20.80
CA GLU A 491 -7.63 13.56 -21.97
C GLU A 491 -6.81 12.55 -22.75
N GLN A 492 -5.55 12.86 -23.05
CA GLN A 492 -4.62 11.96 -23.74
C GLN A 492 -4.46 10.62 -22.97
N LYS A 493 -4.34 10.67 -21.64
CA LYS A 493 -4.20 9.45 -20.84
C LYS A 493 -5.47 8.61 -20.83
N ASN A 494 -6.64 9.23 -20.83
CA ASN A 494 -7.92 8.52 -20.95
C ASN A 494 -8.08 7.86 -22.32
N GLN A 495 -7.73 8.53 -23.42
CA GLN A 495 -7.74 7.97 -24.77
C GLN A 495 -6.79 6.76 -24.89
N ILE A 496 -5.60 6.84 -24.32
CA ILE A 496 -4.65 5.70 -24.29
C ILE A 496 -5.25 4.52 -23.51
N ALA A 497 -5.91 4.78 -22.39
CA ALA A 497 -6.54 3.72 -21.58
C ALA A 497 -7.71 3.03 -22.32
N GLU A 498 -8.44 3.77 -23.14
CA GLU A 498 -9.50 3.20 -24.01
C GLU A 498 -8.94 2.31 -25.12
N LEU A 499 -7.85 2.74 -25.76
CA LEU A 499 -7.20 1.99 -26.83
C LEU A 499 -6.50 0.72 -26.32
N HIS A 500 -6.05 0.72 -25.08
CA HIS A 500 -5.33 -0.37 -24.46
C HIS A 500 -5.96 -0.78 -23.11
N PRO A 501 -7.18 -1.38 -23.15
CA PRO A 501 -7.88 -1.77 -21.93
C PRO A 501 -7.12 -2.88 -21.20
N ILE A 502 -7.03 -2.73 -19.87
CA ILE A 502 -6.40 -3.74 -19.01
C ILE A 502 -7.38 -4.91 -18.85
N PRO A 503 -6.99 -6.14 -19.23
CA PRO A 503 -7.84 -7.30 -19.08
C PRO A 503 -8.35 -7.51 -17.64
N GLY A 504 -9.66 -7.70 -17.47
CA GLY A 504 -10.28 -7.93 -16.16
C GLY A 504 -10.48 -6.67 -15.30
N ARG A 505 -10.22 -5.48 -15.82
CA ARG A 505 -10.54 -4.21 -15.19
C ARG A 505 -11.97 -3.81 -15.56
N THR A 506 -12.86 -3.71 -14.59
CA THR A 506 -14.28 -3.34 -14.79
C THR A 506 -14.52 -1.85 -14.66
N ILE A 507 -13.66 -1.17 -13.92
CA ILE A 507 -13.64 0.27 -13.77
C ILE A 507 -12.28 0.74 -14.30
N ILE A 508 -12.31 1.63 -15.26
CA ILE A 508 -11.10 2.23 -15.82
C ILE A 508 -10.87 3.53 -15.05
N PRO A 509 -10.04 3.58 -14.03
CA PRO A 509 -9.51 4.84 -13.58
C PRO A 509 -8.36 5.21 -14.52
N GLY A 510 -8.69 5.79 -15.66
CA GLY A 510 -7.70 6.42 -16.52
C GLY A 510 -7.04 7.58 -15.79
N ALA A 511 -7.29 8.78 -16.26
CA ALA A 511 -6.86 9.99 -15.59
C ALA A 511 -8.07 10.75 -15.01
N ARG A 512 -7.86 11.47 -13.90
CA ARG A 512 -8.88 12.33 -13.27
C ARG A 512 -8.31 13.69 -12.90
N LEU A 513 -9.18 14.70 -12.96
CA LEU A 513 -8.88 16.07 -12.52
C LEU A 513 -9.19 16.22 -11.04
N LEU A 514 -8.27 16.82 -10.29
CA LEU A 514 -8.37 17.01 -8.85
C LEU A 514 -8.03 18.45 -8.46
N ALA A 515 -8.65 18.95 -7.40
CA ALA A 515 -8.28 20.25 -6.81
C ALA A 515 -8.52 20.30 -5.29
N GLY A 516 -7.86 21.24 -4.62
CA GLY A 516 -8.15 21.64 -3.25
C GLY A 516 -9.47 22.39 -3.15
N TYR A 517 -9.89 22.73 -1.93
CA TYR A 517 -11.11 23.52 -1.68
C TYR A 517 -10.87 25.02 -1.87
N ALA A 518 -10.30 25.40 -3.00
CA ALA A 518 -9.91 26.76 -3.32
C ALA A 518 -10.98 27.60 -4.03
N TRP A 519 -12.12 26.99 -4.34
CA TRP A 519 -13.25 27.65 -5.02
C TRP A 519 -14.55 27.40 -4.25
N PRO A 520 -15.52 28.34 -4.35
CA PRO A 520 -16.82 28.16 -3.73
C PRO A 520 -17.54 26.95 -4.33
N TRP A 521 -18.32 26.27 -3.50
CA TRP A 521 -19.17 25.17 -3.95
C TRP A 521 -20.63 25.62 -3.89
N THR A 522 -21.19 25.99 -5.06
CA THR A 522 -22.56 26.48 -5.19
C THR A 522 -23.51 25.29 -5.33
N GLN A 523 -24.11 24.89 -4.20
CA GLN A 523 -24.94 23.65 -4.13
C GLN A 523 -26.19 23.68 -5.01
N GLU A 524 -26.79 24.85 -5.24
CA GLU A 524 -28.08 25.00 -5.93
C GLU A 524 -28.01 24.69 -7.42
N ASN A 525 -26.87 24.94 -8.05
CA ASN A 525 -26.69 24.83 -9.49
C ASN A 525 -25.93 23.55 -9.93
N ASN A 526 -25.48 22.73 -8.99
CA ASN A 526 -24.55 21.62 -9.28
C ASN A 526 -25.28 20.31 -9.65
N GLN A 527 -26.58 20.38 -9.95
CA GLN A 527 -27.35 19.17 -10.26
C GLN A 527 -27.04 18.62 -11.65
N ASN A 528 -26.64 19.46 -12.61
CA ASN A 528 -26.46 19.11 -14.01
C ASN A 528 -25.02 19.30 -14.53
N GLY A 529 -24.04 19.69 -13.68
CA GLY A 529 -22.66 19.97 -14.12
C GLY A 529 -22.52 21.23 -14.99
N GLU A 530 -23.58 22.06 -15.05
CA GLU A 530 -23.61 23.29 -15.84
C GLU A 530 -22.85 24.44 -15.18
N VAL A 531 -22.77 24.43 -13.83
CA VAL A 531 -22.05 25.45 -13.08
C VAL A 531 -20.58 25.09 -12.98
N LYS A 532 -19.75 25.98 -13.50
CA LYS A 532 -18.30 25.84 -13.55
C LYS A 532 -17.67 26.70 -12.46
N ASP A 533 -17.69 26.19 -11.23
CA ASP A 533 -17.18 26.90 -10.04
C ASP A 533 -15.65 27.01 -10.00
N VAL A 534 -14.92 26.08 -10.63
CA VAL A 534 -13.45 26.14 -10.74
C VAL A 534 -13.09 27.10 -11.86
N ASP A 535 -12.67 28.32 -11.48
CA ASP A 535 -12.23 29.35 -12.43
C ASP A 535 -10.69 29.44 -12.39
N LEU A 536 -10.07 29.08 -13.52
CA LEU A 536 -8.62 29.11 -13.73
C LEU A 536 -8.21 30.22 -14.72
N GLY A 537 -9.11 31.19 -14.94
CA GLY A 537 -8.92 32.26 -15.91
C GLY A 537 -9.35 31.83 -17.32
N SER A 538 -8.49 31.17 -18.07
CA SER A 538 -8.78 30.69 -19.42
C SER A 538 -9.70 29.45 -19.44
N VAL A 539 -9.73 28.67 -18.37
CA VAL A 539 -10.51 27.45 -18.23
C VAL A 539 -11.47 27.54 -17.07
N LYS A 540 -12.70 27.10 -17.28
CA LYS A 540 -13.72 26.98 -16.24
C LYS A 540 -14.30 25.58 -16.19
N LEU A 541 -14.27 24.93 -15.02
CA LEU A 541 -14.64 23.54 -14.84
C LEU A 541 -15.70 23.36 -13.76
N ALA A 542 -16.57 22.37 -13.96
CA ALA A 542 -17.47 21.92 -12.91
C ALA A 542 -16.71 21.13 -11.86
N TRP A 543 -17.10 21.25 -10.60
CA TRP A 543 -16.49 20.46 -9.57
C TRP A 543 -17.48 19.94 -8.54
N ASN A 544 -17.17 18.75 -7.96
CA ASN A 544 -17.94 18.11 -6.90
C ASN A 544 -19.44 18.03 -7.18
N ASN A 545 -19.85 17.65 -8.40
CA ASN A 545 -21.24 17.50 -8.76
C ASN A 545 -21.98 16.59 -7.75
N ARG A 546 -22.97 17.13 -7.04
CA ARG A 546 -23.61 16.46 -5.91
C ARG A 546 -24.37 15.18 -6.29
N ARG A 547 -24.93 15.11 -7.49
CA ARG A 547 -25.64 13.91 -7.98
C ARG A 547 -24.70 12.79 -8.40
N ALA A 548 -23.48 13.13 -8.82
CA ALA A 548 -22.51 12.20 -9.34
C ALA A 548 -21.26 12.07 -8.45
N SER A 549 -21.12 12.84 -7.36
CA SER A 549 -19.90 12.86 -6.55
C SER A 549 -19.46 11.49 -6.05
N TYR A 550 -20.39 10.60 -5.73
CA TYR A 550 -20.10 9.23 -5.34
C TYR A 550 -19.83 8.30 -6.54
N LYS A 551 -20.27 8.67 -7.77
CA LYS A 551 -20.01 7.95 -9.02
C LYS A 551 -18.87 8.54 -9.81
N TRP A 552 -18.43 9.75 -9.49
CA TRP A 552 -17.38 10.47 -10.23
C TRP A 552 -16.13 9.63 -10.50
N ALA A 553 -15.73 8.82 -9.54
CA ALA A 553 -14.55 7.96 -9.68
C ALA A 553 -14.74 6.74 -10.60
N ILE A 554 -15.99 6.36 -10.86
CA ILE A 554 -16.35 5.14 -11.60
C ILE A 554 -17.11 5.41 -12.90
N ASP A 555 -17.59 6.62 -13.09
CA ASP A 555 -18.29 7.06 -14.29
C ASP A 555 -17.26 7.62 -15.28
N ASP A 556 -17.17 7.01 -16.44
CA ASP A 556 -16.18 7.35 -17.46
C ASP A 556 -16.80 8.12 -18.65
N SER A 557 -17.98 8.71 -18.44
CA SER A 557 -18.58 9.61 -19.43
C SER A 557 -17.72 10.85 -19.66
N GLU A 558 -17.73 11.38 -20.87
CA GLU A 558 -16.97 12.56 -21.27
C GLU A 558 -17.22 13.76 -20.32
N GLN A 559 -18.47 13.95 -19.91
CA GLN A 559 -18.84 14.98 -18.96
C GLN A 559 -18.12 14.81 -17.61
N VAL A 560 -18.06 13.59 -17.07
CA VAL A 560 -17.43 13.31 -15.77
C VAL A 560 -15.89 13.40 -15.85
N ARG A 561 -15.29 13.09 -16.99
CA ARG A 561 -13.84 13.27 -17.21
C ARG A 561 -13.41 14.73 -17.13
N GLN A 562 -14.30 15.67 -17.47
CA GLN A 562 -14.07 17.10 -17.38
C GLN A 562 -14.45 17.68 -16.00
N GLU A 563 -15.02 16.90 -15.09
CA GLU A 563 -15.32 17.34 -13.73
C GLU A 563 -14.12 17.18 -12.80
N VAL A 564 -13.91 18.18 -11.95
CA VAL A 564 -12.84 18.18 -10.95
C VAL A 564 -13.34 17.54 -9.66
N GLY A 565 -12.66 16.52 -9.18
CA GLY A 565 -12.89 15.93 -7.87
C GLY A 565 -12.12 16.65 -6.76
N CYS A 566 -12.67 16.62 -5.55
CA CYS A 566 -11.98 17.16 -4.37
C CYS A 566 -11.26 16.05 -3.58
N VAL A 567 -10.50 16.46 -2.58
CA VAL A 567 -9.80 15.53 -1.69
C VAL A 567 -10.74 14.51 -1.01
N HIS A 568 -11.96 14.92 -0.66
CA HIS A 568 -12.92 14.03 0.02
C HIS A 568 -13.57 13.00 -0.92
N THR A 569 -13.68 13.31 -2.22
CA THR A 569 -14.19 12.36 -3.22
C THR A 569 -13.11 11.42 -3.72
N SER A 570 -11.86 11.82 -3.70
CA SER A 570 -10.71 11.03 -4.18
C SER A 570 -10.03 10.19 -3.08
N GLN A 571 -10.24 10.50 -1.80
CA GLN A 571 -9.62 9.79 -0.68
C GLN A 571 -10.11 8.33 -0.60
N GLY A 572 -9.17 7.39 -0.44
CA GLY A 572 -9.45 5.94 -0.51
C GLY A 572 -9.48 5.38 -1.95
N LEU A 573 -9.33 6.24 -2.99
CA LEU A 573 -9.29 5.84 -4.40
C LEU A 573 -7.91 6.10 -5.00
N GLU A 574 -7.59 5.39 -6.06
CA GLU A 574 -6.35 5.54 -6.84
C GLU A 574 -6.69 5.60 -8.32
N PHE A 575 -5.94 6.41 -9.06
CA PHE A 575 -6.05 6.58 -10.51
C PHE A 575 -4.70 6.30 -11.15
N ASP A 576 -4.68 5.91 -12.42
CA ASP A 576 -3.40 5.74 -13.11
C ASP A 576 -2.66 7.06 -13.19
N TRP A 577 -3.38 8.14 -13.54
CA TRP A 577 -2.84 9.49 -13.69
C TRP A 577 -3.75 10.52 -13.04
N VAL A 578 -3.18 11.63 -12.59
CA VAL A 578 -3.96 12.75 -12.08
C VAL A 578 -3.50 14.08 -12.66
N GLY A 579 -4.46 14.94 -12.98
CA GLY A 579 -4.26 16.36 -13.22
C GLY A 579 -4.66 17.12 -11.96
N VAL A 580 -3.76 17.89 -11.36
CA VAL A 580 -4.02 18.58 -10.09
C VAL A 580 -3.93 20.07 -10.28
N PHE A 581 -4.99 20.77 -9.86
CA PHE A 581 -5.01 22.24 -9.80
C PHE A 581 -4.75 22.67 -8.36
N ILE A 582 -3.62 23.35 -8.11
CA ILE A 582 -3.36 24.04 -6.84
C ILE A 582 -3.95 25.44 -6.96
N GLY A 583 -4.99 25.69 -6.17
CA GLY A 583 -5.75 26.92 -6.21
C GLY A 583 -5.08 28.06 -5.43
N PRO A 584 -5.74 29.22 -5.38
CA PRO A 584 -5.22 30.38 -4.66
C PRO A 584 -5.22 30.23 -3.13
N ASP A 585 -5.70 29.08 -2.60
CA ASP A 585 -5.66 28.72 -1.18
C ASP A 585 -4.27 28.36 -0.66
N LEU A 586 -3.31 28.00 -1.54
CA LEU A 586 -1.91 27.76 -1.22
C LEU A 586 -1.01 28.65 -2.06
N ARG A 587 -0.15 29.42 -1.39
CA ARG A 587 0.74 30.39 -2.02
C ARG A 587 2.15 30.32 -1.43
N TYR A 588 3.13 30.89 -2.14
CA TYR A 588 4.49 31.06 -1.68
C TYR A 588 4.89 32.55 -1.64
N ASP A 589 5.44 32.97 -0.50
CA ASP A 589 6.01 34.30 -0.33
C ASP A 589 7.53 34.25 -0.58
N PRO A 590 8.03 34.73 -1.74
CA PRO A 590 9.46 34.65 -2.07
C PRO A 590 10.34 35.55 -1.21
N GLN A 591 9.77 36.61 -0.61
CA GLN A 591 10.54 37.52 0.26
C GLN A 591 10.79 36.88 1.62
N LYS A 592 9.79 36.18 2.16
CA LYS A 592 9.90 35.49 3.45
C LYS A 592 10.35 34.04 3.31
N GLN A 593 10.41 33.53 2.08
CA GLN A 593 10.74 32.14 1.77
C GLN A 593 9.85 31.12 2.51
N VAL A 594 8.53 31.40 2.57
CA VAL A 594 7.58 30.55 3.28
C VAL A 594 6.33 30.28 2.47
N LEU A 595 5.80 29.07 2.62
CA LEU A 595 4.44 28.74 2.20
C LEU A 595 3.42 29.39 3.15
N PHE A 596 2.31 29.85 2.61
CA PHE A 596 1.17 30.29 3.41
C PHE A 596 -0.15 29.87 2.78
N ALA A 597 -1.15 29.66 3.63
CA ALA A 597 -2.51 29.35 3.19
C ALA A 597 -3.35 30.64 3.23
N ASP A 598 -4.14 30.86 2.17
CA ASP A 598 -5.04 31.98 2.07
C ASP A 598 -6.45 31.57 2.54
N ILE A 599 -6.86 32.05 3.72
CA ILE A 599 -8.15 31.69 4.34
C ILE A 599 -9.36 32.21 3.55
N ASP A 600 -9.20 33.29 2.79
CA ASP A 600 -10.28 33.91 2.02
C ASP A 600 -10.56 33.06 0.75
N HIS A 601 -9.55 32.35 0.27
CA HIS A 601 -9.63 31.40 -0.85
C HIS A 601 -9.76 29.93 -0.42
N TYR A 602 -9.98 29.63 0.86
CA TYR A 602 -10.25 28.29 1.34
C TYR A 602 -11.72 28.10 1.66
N PHE A 603 -12.44 27.26 0.94
CA PHE A 603 -13.91 27.15 0.99
C PHE A 603 -14.45 25.90 1.69
N ASP A 604 -13.61 25.00 2.24
CA ASP A 604 -14.11 23.91 3.11
C ASP A 604 -14.62 24.49 4.44
N LYS A 605 -15.95 24.63 4.55
CA LYS A 605 -16.59 25.10 5.78
C LYS A 605 -16.26 24.23 6.98
N GLY A 606 -16.19 22.90 6.79
CA GLY A 606 -15.79 21.96 7.84
C GLY A 606 -14.33 22.14 8.25
N GLY A 607 -13.44 22.37 7.29
CA GLY A 607 -12.02 22.62 7.53
C GLY A 607 -11.73 23.95 8.23
N LYS A 608 -12.61 24.97 8.06
CA LYS A 608 -12.50 26.26 8.78
C LYS A 608 -12.89 26.17 10.26
N ASN A 609 -13.70 25.18 10.62
CA ASN A 609 -14.14 24.99 12.00
C ASN A 609 -13.04 24.27 12.81
N GLY A 610 -12.71 24.80 13.99
CA GLY A 610 -11.73 24.18 14.89
C GLY A 610 -10.27 24.46 14.56
N LEU A 611 -9.97 25.50 13.75
CA LEU A 611 -8.59 25.92 13.46
C LEU A 611 -7.84 26.52 14.68
N GLY A 612 -8.48 26.64 15.82
CA GLY A 612 -7.91 27.20 17.05
C GLY A 612 -8.36 28.63 17.32
N GLN A 613 -7.86 29.22 18.41
CA GLN A 613 -8.16 30.57 18.86
C GLN A 613 -7.00 31.51 18.50
N GLY A 614 -7.32 32.64 17.89
CA GLY A 614 -6.30 33.60 17.47
C GLY A 614 -5.81 33.43 16.03
N LYS A 615 -5.39 34.55 15.45
CA LYS A 615 -5.04 34.65 14.02
C LYS A 615 -3.86 33.78 13.63
N GLN A 616 -2.82 33.76 14.46
CA GLN A 616 -1.58 33.02 14.15
C GLN A 616 -1.80 31.49 14.19
N GLU A 617 -2.49 30.99 15.22
CA GLU A 617 -2.79 29.57 15.36
C GLU A 617 -3.70 29.08 14.22
N ARG A 618 -4.74 29.84 13.89
CA ARG A 618 -5.62 29.55 12.75
C ARG A 618 -4.87 29.49 11.44
N GLN A 619 -3.94 30.43 11.20
CA GLN A 619 -3.13 30.46 10.00
C GLN A 619 -2.18 29.25 9.89
N LYS A 620 -1.51 28.91 11.00
CA LYS A 620 -0.60 27.74 11.07
C LYS A 620 -1.36 26.44 10.83
N ASN A 621 -2.50 26.26 11.49
CA ASN A 621 -3.31 25.06 11.34
C ASN A 621 -3.93 24.96 9.95
N LEU A 622 -4.41 26.06 9.38
CA LEU A 622 -4.91 26.10 8.01
C LEU A 622 -3.83 25.66 7.01
N LEU A 623 -2.63 26.22 7.09
CA LEU A 623 -1.51 25.84 6.21
C LEU A 623 -1.24 24.34 6.29
N LYS A 624 -1.19 23.78 7.50
CA LYS A 624 -0.98 22.35 7.70
C LYS A 624 -2.06 21.50 6.99
N TYR A 625 -3.33 21.87 7.10
CA TYR A 625 -4.43 21.12 6.46
C TYR A 625 -4.41 21.28 4.94
N VAL A 626 -4.16 22.48 4.42
CA VAL A 626 -4.07 22.74 2.99
C VAL A 626 -2.89 21.95 2.38
N CYS A 627 -1.72 21.99 3.00
CA CYS A 627 -0.55 21.21 2.56
C CYS A 627 -0.82 19.69 2.59
N ARG A 628 -1.49 19.19 3.62
CA ARG A 628 -1.91 17.77 3.69
C ARG A 628 -2.92 17.42 2.58
N CYS A 629 -3.85 18.32 2.28
CA CYS A 629 -4.80 18.16 1.18
C CYS A 629 -4.05 17.96 -0.15
N TYR A 630 -3.14 18.87 -0.49
CA TYR A 630 -2.38 18.76 -1.73
C TYR A 630 -1.42 17.55 -1.75
N ARG A 631 -0.82 17.19 -0.63
CA ARG A 631 -0.06 15.93 -0.53
C ARG A 631 -0.92 14.72 -0.90
N VAL A 632 -2.15 14.66 -0.40
CA VAL A 632 -3.09 13.58 -0.73
C VAL A 632 -3.44 13.60 -2.21
N LEU A 633 -3.79 14.75 -2.78
CA LEU A 633 -4.18 14.87 -4.19
C LEU A 633 -3.04 14.50 -5.14
N LEU A 634 -1.83 15.02 -4.89
CA LEU A 634 -0.64 14.78 -5.72
C LEU A 634 -0.15 13.33 -5.66
N SER A 635 -0.51 12.59 -4.62
CA SER A 635 -0.18 11.18 -4.47
C SER A 635 -1.29 10.21 -4.92
N ARG A 636 -2.37 10.68 -5.58
CA ARG A 636 -3.47 9.82 -6.08
C ARG A 636 -3.16 9.14 -7.41
N GLY A 637 -2.25 9.69 -8.20
CA GLY A 637 -1.77 9.04 -9.41
C GLY A 637 -0.78 7.91 -9.09
N VAL A 638 -1.03 6.73 -9.61
CA VAL A 638 -0.10 5.60 -9.44
C VAL A 638 1.14 5.79 -10.32
N ARG A 639 0.95 6.28 -11.56
CA ARG A 639 1.99 6.42 -12.58
C ARG A 639 2.55 7.82 -12.69
N GLY A 640 1.73 8.84 -12.40
CA GLY A 640 2.19 10.21 -12.51
C GLY A 640 1.12 11.27 -12.29
N ALA A 641 1.57 12.52 -12.28
CA ALA A 641 0.74 13.70 -12.11
C ALA A 641 1.20 14.86 -13.00
N ARG A 642 0.24 15.69 -13.43
CA ARG A 642 0.48 17.03 -13.98
C ARG A 642 -0.15 18.05 -13.07
N VAL A 643 0.57 19.13 -12.81
CA VAL A 643 0.19 20.11 -11.80
C VAL A 643 0.20 21.50 -12.40
N TYR A 644 -0.87 22.23 -12.21
CA TYR A 644 -0.94 23.68 -12.47
C TYR A 644 -1.13 24.42 -11.14
N CYS A 645 -0.36 25.48 -10.91
CA CYS A 645 -0.44 26.34 -9.75
C CYS A 645 -1.03 27.70 -10.14
N CYS A 646 -2.11 28.14 -9.48
CA CYS A 646 -2.65 29.47 -9.69
C CYS A 646 -1.70 30.60 -9.24
N ASP A 647 -0.85 30.33 -8.25
CA ASP A 647 0.20 31.24 -7.78
C ASP A 647 1.52 30.97 -8.52
N SER A 648 2.01 31.96 -9.27
CA SER A 648 3.25 31.83 -10.04
C SER A 648 4.48 31.63 -9.15
N ASN A 649 4.53 32.27 -7.99
CA ASN A 649 5.63 32.09 -7.05
C ASN A 649 5.67 30.67 -6.48
N LEU A 650 4.49 30.07 -6.24
CA LEU A 650 4.41 28.68 -5.81
C LEU A 650 4.83 27.70 -6.92
N ARG A 651 4.52 28.03 -8.17
CA ARG A 651 4.96 27.23 -9.32
C ARG A 651 6.48 27.21 -9.42
N ASP A 652 7.11 28.36 -9.22
CA ASP A 652 8.57 28.53 -9.36
C ASP A 652 9.33 28.00 -8.14
N TYR A 653 8.67 27.92 -6.96
CA TYR A 653 9.18 27.29 -5.74
C TYR A 653 9.29 25.77 -5.87
#